data_daaa581b8c84aaac6b60c28f2ebf0ca9
#
_entry.id   daaa581b8c84aaac6b60c28f2ebf0ca9
#
_cell.length_a   1.000
_cell.length_b   1.000
_cell.length_c   1.000
_cell.angle_alpha   90.00
_cell.angle_beta   90.00
_cell.angle_gamma   90.00
#
_symmetry.space_group_name_H-M   'P 1'
#
loop_
_entity.id
_entity.type
_entity.pdbx_description
1 polymer ?
#
loop_
_entity_poly.entity_id
_entity_poly.type
_entity_poly.pdbx_seq_one_letter_code
_entity_poly.pdbx_strand_id
1 'polypeptide(L)'
;LFKPVESKKRFTQMEEEILKYWHQKDIFVRSIEGRKDATRFVLYEGPPTANGSPGIHHILSRVFKDVIPRYKAMKGFYTPRIAGWDTHGLPVELEVEKELGFNNKADIEKYGIDRFNARCRESVFRYLDEWNTMTERIAFWVDQDNPYITMENNYIESCWWAIKQMWDLGLIYKGHKVTPHCPRCGTSLSSHEVAQGYKENTEDPSVYIKFLIRPHSLAKISNKLKDKTVYLLAWTTTPWTLPGNTALAVAPEADYVVIEVGDVYIILVDAMCEQMGLADNYMLEKISGKQLIDVEYQALYNPHDFCVDRWRFQRQSQIALQNYNKDLTYRVISTDFVSMEEGTGIVHIAPAFGEVDYEAGITNHLDFVNPVDLQGKIIGSYPFSGKFVKEADKDIINDLDKRHLLFNSGKIYHTYPFCWRCDSPLLYYAKETWYIKTTKVKDKLIAGNEEINWYPGHIKYGRFGDWLSNNVDWAFSRERYWGTPLPVWQCSYCNNYECIGGLEDLENKPGFSGFKEPLDLHRPYIDELYYDCSKCAGKMKRIAEVIDCWFDSGAMSIAQWHYPFKNGTLLNDGRFPADYICEGVDQTRGWFYSLHAISTLLFNRPSYKNVICLGLILDAKGEKMSKAKGNVVEPKPIINKYGADALRWYFLTASPPGNARRFSEQIISEVTRQFMLTLWNVYSFFVTYANIDKFNPSSQNRKLDLSILDHWIISELNQLITDVDIALENYNPTEAGRKIENFVSDLSNWYVRRSRRRFWKSENDSDKLAAYSTLYQCLVTLAKLLAPFTPFLAEELYNNLVCSPFPKALDSVHLSDFPIGDKRKIDKRLSVDTKLAIRLASLGRAARSKAGIKVRQPLAKVLVGLASKNEIQSLERIKAQVLDELNIKDAIIVENVLELESTEYEVSSEAGYTVAVDTNITPELAAEGLARDIVHRLQNMRRSADFNITDHIDTYYQGGKDIRQVIEKFGEYIKRETLSLVLTEGIPNKKAIISEKYRLSGNEVILAVNRSK
;
A
#
# COMPACT_ATOMS: atom_id res chain seq x y z
N LEU A 1 17.57 -37.80 15.81
CA LEU A 1 18.37 -36.82 15.07
C LEU A 1 17.64 -35.50 14.90
N PHE A 2 16.36 -35.56 14.53
CA PHE A 2 15.49 -34.41 14.44
C PHE A 2 14.65 -34.25 15.72
N LYS A 3 14.34 -33.03 16.13
CA LYS A 3 13.40 -32.76 17.22
C LYS A 3 11.99 -33.21 16.81
N PRO A 4 11.23 -33.92 17.66
CA PRO A 4 9.87 -34.30 17.37
C PRO A 4 9.00 -33.08 17.05
N VAL A 5 8.11 -33.19 16.07
CA VAL A 5 7.23 -32.12 15.60
C VAL A 5 5.79 -32.47 15.98
N GLU A 6 5.16 -31.58 16.73
CA GLU A 6 3.75 -31.71 17.08
C GLU A 6 2.87 -31.39 15.87
N SER A 7 1.91 -32.26 15.57
CA SER A 7 0.98 -32.07 14.45
C SER A 7 0.02 -30.87 14.63
N LYS A 8 -0.15 -30.38 15.87
CA LYS A 8 -1.03 -29.27 16.25
C LYS A 8 -0.29 -28.12 16.94
N LYS A 9 0.89 -27.72 16.44
CA LYS A 9 1.64 -26.61 17.02
C LYS A 9 0.90 -25.29 16.81
N ARG A 10 0.93 -24.41 17.82
CA ARG A 10 0.47 -23.02 17.70
C ARG A 10 1.57 -22.18 17.06
N PHE A 11 1.33 -21.64 15.86
CA PHE A 11 2.31 -20.81 15.14
C PHE A 11 2.71 -19.57 15.97
N THR A 12 1.78 -18.98 16.68
CA THR A 12 2.05 -17.80 17.54
C THR A 12 3.10 -18.11 18.62
N GLN A 13 3.01 -19.26 19.28
CA GLN A 13 4.00 -19.68 20.28
C GLN A 13 5.37 -19.96 19.64
N MET A 14 5.39 -20.60 18.49
CA MET A 14 6.63 -20.84 17.72
C MET A 14 7.32 -19.52 17.39
N GLU A 15 6.57 -18.52 16.92
CA GLU A 15 7.10 -17.20 16.58
C GLU A 15 7.73 -16.49 17.78
N GLU A 16 7.12 -16.58 18.96
CA GLU A 16 7.66 -16.01 20.20
C GLU A 16 8.95 -16.72 20.67
N GLU A 17 9.01 -18.05 20.50
CA GLU A 17 10.21 -18.85 20.79
C GLU A 17 11.37 -18.45 19.86
N ILE A 18 11.08 -18.21 18.57
CA ILE A 18 12.07 -17.81 17.57
C ILE A 18 12.53 -16.36 17.78
N LEU A 19 11.63 -15.43 18.14
CA LEU A 19 12.04 -14.07 18.49
C LEU A 19 13.06 -14.07 19.63
N LYS A 20 12.80 -14.82 20.70
CA LYS A 20 13.76 -14.99 21.79
C LYS A 20 15.08 -15.58 21.32
N TYR A 21 15.02 -16.57 20.43
CA TYR A 21 16.22 -17.17 19.85
C TYR A 21 17.03 -16.15 19.03
N TRP A 22 16.38 -15.35 18.20
CA TRP A 22 17.05 -14.33 17.40
C TRP A 22 17.75 -13.27 18.27
N HIS A 23 17.10 -12.81 19.34
CA HIS A 23 17.71 -11.90 20.30
C HIS A 23 18.91 -12.52 21.01
N GLN A 24 18.78 -13.76 21.52
CA GLN A 24 19.86 -14.45 22.22
C GLN A 24 21.10 -14.71 21.34
N LYS A 25 20.90 -14.78 20.03
CA LYS A 25 21.95 -15.10 19.07
C LYS A 25 22.37 -13.91 18.20
N ASP A 26 21.80 -12.72 18.42
CA ASP A 26 22.03 -11.50 17.65
C ASP A 26 21.92 -11.73 16.13
N ILE A 27 20.91 -12.52 15.70
CA ILE A 27 20.82 -12.99 14.32
C ILE A 27 20.71 -11.83 13.33
N PHE A 28 19.94 -10.78 13.65
CA PHE A 28 19.81 -9.60 12.81
C PHE A 28 21.17 -8.89 12.60
N VAL A 29 21.86 -8.56 13.68
CA VAL A 29 23.17 -7.90 13.64
C VAL A 29 24.17 -8.77 12.87
N ARG A 30 24.25 -10.06 13.16
CA ARG A 30 25.13 -11.01 12.47
C ARG A 30 24.82 -11.14 10.97
N SER A 31 23.55 -11.00 10.57
CA SER A 31 23.16 -11.04 9.15
C SER A 31 23.71 -9.84 8.35
N ILE A 32 23.92 -8.71 9.03
CA ILE A 32 24.50 -7.50 8.47
C ILE A 32 26.03 -7.55 8.54
N GLU A 33 26.59 -7.72 9.74
CA GLU A 33 28.04 -7.70 10.00
C GLU A 33 28.80 -8.77 9.21
N GLY A 34 28.21 -9.94 9.04
CA GLY A 34 28.82 -11.03 8.26
C GLY A 34 29.02 -10.70 6.77
N ARG A 35 28.45 -9.60 6.29
CA ARG A 35 28.50 -9.15 4.89
C ARG A 35 28.97 -7.71 4.73
N LYS A 36 29.57 -7.09 5.78
CA LYS A 36 29.94 -5.67 5.79
C LYS A 36 30.91 -5.25 4.67
N ASP A 37 31.73 -6.18 4.20
CA ASP A 37 32.71 -5.95 3.14
C ASP A 37 32.15 -6.24 1.73
N ALA A 38 30.89 -6.70 1.63
CA ALA A 38 30.22 -6.97 0.37
C ALA A 38 29.60 -5.72 -0.25
N THR A 39 29.14 -5.85 -1.48
CA THR A 39 28.40 -4.77 -2.17
C THR A 39 27.19 -4.36 -1.35
N ARG A 40 27.03 -3.06 -1.13
CA ARG A 40 25.94 -2.48 -0.36
C ARG A 40 24.63 -2.54 -1.14
N PHE A 41 23.53 -2.83 -0.42
CA PHE A 41 22.17 -2.65 -0.87
C PHE A 41 21.43 -1.78 0.15
N VAL A 42 20.99 -0.61 -0.27
CA VAL A 42 20.46 0.44 0.60
C VAL A 42 18.95 0.49 0.54
N LEU A 43 18.30 0.31 1.68
CA LEU A 43 16.89 0.62 1.91
C LEU A 43 16.78 2.00 2.57
N TYR A 44 15.92 2.89 2.06
CA TYR A 44 15.45 4.02 2.85
C TYR A 44 14.09 3.70 3.46
N GLU A 45 14.00 3.86 4.77
CA GLU A 45 12.76 3.74 5.54
C GLU A 45 11.99 5.06 5.49
N GLY A 46 10.77 5.06 4.98
CA GLY A 46 9.85 6.20 5.10
C GLY A 46 9.49 6.39 6.57
N PRO A 47 9.86 7.55 7.18
CA PRO A 47 9.72 7.72 8.63
C PRO A 47 8.25 7.84 9.02
N PRO A 48 7.69 6.90 9.80
CA PRO A 48 6.36 7.08 10.35
C PRO A 48 6.36 8.11 11.47
N THR A 49 5.20 8.72 11.72
CA THR A 49 4.97 9.52 12.92
C THR A 49 4.41 8.63 14.03
N ALA A 50 5.11 8.51 15.15
CA ALA A 50 4.69 7.66 16.27
C ALA A 50 3.67 8.35 17.21
N ASN A 51 2.74 9.11 16.65
CA ASN A 51 1.67 9.83 17.37
C ASN A 51 0.34 9.05 17.45
N GLY A 52 0.35 7.78 17.07
CA GLY A 52 -0.79 6.85 17.13
C GLY A 52 -0.35 5.41 16.99
N SER A 53 -1.19 4.46 17.40
CA SER A 53 -0.91 3.02 17.28
C SER A 53 -0.75 2.59 15.82
N PRO A 54 0.18 1.64 15.53
CA PRO A 54 0.40 1.16 14.17
C PRO A 54 -0.83 0.42 13.62
N GLY A 55 -1.32 0.85 12.46
CA GLY A 55 -2.44 0.21 11.77
C GLY A 55 -2.01 -0.86 10.78
N ILE A 56 -2.99 -1.58 10.23
CA ILE A 56 -2.76 -2.70 9.30
C ILE A 56 -2.01 -2.27 8.02
N HIS A 57 -2.21 -1.04 7.56
CA HIS A 57 -1.53 -0.48 6.39
C HIS A 57 -0.03 -0.24 6.64
N HIS A 58 0.35 0.09 7.87
CA HIS A 58 1.76 0.20 8.26
C HIS A 58 2.45 -1.16 8.24
N ILE A 59 1.74 -2.22 8.66
CA ILE A 59 2.26 -3.59 8.58
C ILE A 59 2.45 -4.03 7.14
N LEU A 60 1.50 -3.70 6.26
CA LEU A 60 1.62 -3.99 4.83
C LEU A 60 2.93 -3.42 4.26
N SER A 61 3.20 -2.12 4.47
CA SER A 61 4.43 -1.51 3.96
C SER A 61 5.68 -2.13 4.57
N ARG A 62 5.70 -2.41 5.87
CA ARG A 62 6.84 -3.01 6.57
C ARG A 62 7.16 -4.42 6.10
N VAL A 63 6.14 -5.22 5.79
CA VAL A 63 6.33 -6.57 5.22
C VAL A 63 7.00 -6.49 3.85
N PHE A 64 6.59 -5.56 2.99
CA PHE A 64 7.21 -5.37 1.68
C PHE A 64 8.61 -4.75 1.78
N LYS A 65 8.85 -3.86 2.74
CA LYS A 65 10.18 -3.31 3.02
C LYS A 65 11.16 -4.38 3.50
N ASP A 66 10.69 -5.39 4.22
CA ASP A 66 11.53 -6.44 4.79
C ASP A 66 11.91 -7.52 3.77
N VAL A 67 10.99 -7.94 2.90
CA VAL A 67 11.18 -9.11 2.01
C VAL A 67 12.38 -8.95 1.07
N ILE A 68 12.56 -7.78 0.46
CA ILE A 68 13.64 -7.53 -0.49
C ILE A 68 15.01 -7.45 0.19
N PRO A 69 15.23 -6.67 1.26
CA PRO A 69 16.52 -6.66 1.95
C PRO A 69 16.90 -8.00 2.58
N ARG A 70 15.93 -8.81 3.06
CA ARG A 70 16.24 -10.19 3.51
C ARG A 70 16.73 -11.06 2.38
N TYR A 71 16.06 -11.02 1.24
CA TYR A 71 16.49 -11.72 0.04
C TYR A 71 17.89 -11.26 -0.40
N LYS A 72 18.12 -9.95 -0.48
CA LYS A 72 19.44 -9.39 -0.88
C LYS A 72 20.54 -9.76 0.11
N ALA A 73 20.27 -9.77 1.41
CA ALA A 73 21.22 -10.25 2.40
C ALA A 73 21.61 -11.72 2.13
N MET A 74 20.64 -12.60 1.86
CA MET A 74 20.90 -14.00 1.52
C MET A 74 21.61 -14.16 0.16
N LYS A 75 21.51 -13.17 -0.74
CA LYS A 75 22.28 -13.08 -2.00
C LYS A 75 23.70 -12.59 -1.78
N GLY A 76 24.10 -12.31 -0.56
CA GLY A 76 25.45 -11.88 -0.20
C GLY A 76 25.68 -10.37 -0.18
N PHE A 77 24.63 -9.53 -0.25
CA PHE A 77 24.78 -8.07 -0.14
C PHE A 77 24.87 -7.62 1.31
N TYR A 78 25.61 -6.53 1.53
CA TYR A 78 25.58 -5.79 2.80
C TYR A 78 24.33 -4.91 2.83
N THR A 79 23.39 -5.21 3.72
CA THR A 79 22.05 -4.58 3.77
C THR A 79 21.80 -3.87 5.11
N PRO A 80 22.50 -2.76 5.41
CA PRO A 80 22.19 -1.96 6.60
C PRO A 80 20.79 -1.35 6.44
N ARG A 81 20.03 -1.33 7.53
CA ARG A 81 18.64 -0.87 7.56
C ARG A 81 18.45 0.01 8.77
N ILE A 82 18.24 1.31 8.56
CA ILE A 82 18.12 2.31 9.61
C ILE A 82 16.64 2.65 9.77
N ALA A 83 16.12 2.59 11.01
CA ALA A 83 14.80 3.07 11.33
C ALA A 83 14.76 4.61 11.29
N GLY A 84 13.57 5.19 11.11
CA GLY A 84 13.40 6.63 11.11
C GLY A 84 12.08 7.05 11.73
N TRP A 85 12.06 8.26 12.32
CA TRP A 85 10.88 8.84 12.93
C TRP A 85 10.66 10.27 12.44
N ASP A 86 9.48 10.50 11.85
CA ASP A 86 8.99 11.85 11.55
C ASP A 86 8.31 12.41 12.80
N THR A 87 8.94 13.43 13.38
CA THR A 87 8.60 13.95 14.70
C THR A 87 8.07 15.36 14.69
N HIS A 88 7.89 15.96 13.50
CA HIS A 88 7.49 17.35 13.32
C HIS A 88 6.12 17.53 12.68
N GLY A 89 5.64 18.78 12.71
CA GLY A 89 4.55 19.28 11.92
C GLY A 89 3.17 19.10 12.50
N LEU A 90 2.18 19.41 11.67
CA LEU A 90 0.75 19.40 12.03
C LEU A 90 0.27 18.07 12.65
N PRO A 91 0.76 16.89 12.24
CA PRO A 91 0.31 15.65 12.88
C PRO A 91 0.53 15.61 14.38
N VAL A 92 1.67 16.08 14.83
CA VAL A 92 2.03 16.11 16.27
C VAL A 92 1.31 17.25 16.97
N GLU A 93 1.36 18.47 16.40
CA GLU A 93 0.73 19.63 16.99
C GLU A 93 -0.78 19.44 17.23
N LEU A 94 -1.51 18.89 16.26
CA LEU A 94 -2.96 18.68 16.39
C LEU A 94 -3.33 17.63 17.43
N GLU A 95 -2.50 16.63 17.65
CA GLU A 95 -2.73 15.67 18.73
C GLU A 95 -2.55 16.34 20.09
N VAL A 96 -1.53 17.18 20.23
CA VAL A 96 -1.30 17.97 21.46
C VAL A 96 -2.38 19.04 21.65
N GLU A 97 -2.80 19.73 20.60
CA GLU A 97 -3.94 20.67 20.67
C GLU A 97 -5.21 19.99 21.19
N LYS A 98 -5.49 18.78 20.68
CA LYS A 98 -6.65 17.99 21.10
C LYS A 98 -6.53 17.58 22.57
N GLU A 99 -5.33 17.15 23.01
CA GLU A 99 -5.05 16.80 24.40
C GLU A 99 -5.28 17.99 25.33
N LEU A 100 -4.84 19.18 24.91
CA LEU A 100 -4.97 20.43 25.69
C LEU A 100 -6.33 21.11 25.53
N GLY A 101 -7.19 20.62 24.66
CA GLY A 101 -8.51 21.20 24.37
C GLY A 101 -8.45 22.51 23.58
N PHE A 102 -7.39 22.72 22.78
CA PHE A 102 -7.22 23.94 21.99
C PHE A 102 -8.03 23.88 20.68
N ASN A 103 -8.62 25.00 20.31
CA ASN A 103 -9.47 25.09 19.11
C ASN A 103 -8.83 25.86 17.95
N ASN A 104 -7.81 26.69 18.25
CA ASN A 104 -7.17 27.54 17.26
C ASN A 104 -5.73 27.88 17.67
N LYS A 105 -5.00 28.52 16.76
CA LYS A 105 -3.60 28.91 16.93
C LYS A 105 -3.37 29.88 18.11
N ALA A 106 -4.30 30.79 18.38
CA ALA A 106 -4.15 31.76 19.46
C ALA A 106 -4.12 31.11 20.87
N ASP A 107 -4.75 29.94 21.02
CA ASP A 107 -4.71 29.18 22.27
C ASP A 107 -3.27 28.71 22.59
N ILE A 108 -2.50 28.35 21.55
CA ILE A 108 -1.08 27.95 21.69
C ILE A 108 -0.24 29.16 22.14
N GLU A 109 -0.44 30.33 21.52
CA GLU A 109 0.30 31.54 21.85
C GLU A 109 0.05 31.97 23.30
N LYS A 110 -1.21 31.87 23.76
CA LYS A 110 -1.60 32.14 25.14
C LYS A 110 -1.03 31.13 26.15
N TYR A 111 -0.91 29.86 25.75
CA TYR A 111 -0.35 28.81 26.61
C TYR A 111 1.16 28.94 26.77
N GLY A 112 1.86 29.42 25.74
CA GLY A 112 3.31 29.54 25.64
C GLY A 112 3.89 28.57 24.64
N ILE A 113 4.67 29.08 23.67
CA ILE A 113 5.26 28.27 22.56
C ILE A 113 6.25 27.22 23.13
N ASP A 114 7.06 27.61 24.13
CA ASP A 114 8.01 26.74 24.82
C ASP A 114 7.33 25.52 25.46
N ARG A 115 6.23 25.78 26.20
CA ARG A 115 5.45 24.73 26.85
C ARG A 115 4.76 23.81 25.84
N PHE A 116 4.22 24.43 24.80
CA PHE A 116 3.55 23.66 23.73
C PHE A 116 4.54 22.75 22.99
N ASN A 117 5.71 23.26 22.62
CA ASN A 117 6.73 22.49 21.93
C ASN A 117 7.34 21.40 22.84
N ALA A 118 7.48 21.64 24.13
CA ALA A 118 7.86 20.59 25.09
C ALA A 118 6.84 19.45 25.12
N ARG A 119 5.52 19.75 25.11
CA ARG A 119 4.47 18.72 25.03
C ARG A 119 4.48 17.99 23.68
N CYS A 120 4.77 18.67 22.59
CA CYS A 120 4.93 18.03 21.29
C CYS A 120 6.07 17.01 21.31
N ARG A 121 7.23 17.39 21.86
CA ARG A 121 8.40 16.51 22.01
C ARG A 121 8.10 15.27 22.87
N GLU A 122 7.35 15.41 23.96
CA GLU A 122 6.91 14.30 24.78
C GLU A 122 5.91 13.39 24.06
N SER A 123 4.97 13.98 23.32
CA SER A 123 3.89 13.28 22.62
C SER A 123 4.39 12.38 21.49
N VAL A 124 5.47 12.78 20.82
CA VAL A 124 6.02 12.05 19.67
C VAL A 124 6.37 10.59 19.97
N PHE A 125 6.89 10.33 21.18
CA PHE A 125 7.35 8.99 21.56
C PHE A 125 6.32 8.20 22.38
N ARG A 126 5.09 8.72 22.54
CA ARG A 126 4.03 8.07 23.33
C ARG A 126 3.73 6.65 22.86
N TYR A 127 3.75 6.41 21.55
CA TYR A 127 3.44 5.12 20.94
C TYR A 127 4.67 4.37 20.45
N LEU A 128 5.88 4.86 20.77
CA LEU A 128 7.13 4.28 20.26
C LEU A 128 7.28 2.81 20.65
N ASP A 129 6.96 2.44 21.88
CA ASP A 129 7.04 1.07 22.36
C ASP A 129 6.07 0.14 21.62
N GLU A 130 4.87 0.64 21.28
CA GLU A 130 3.92 -0.14 20.46
C GLU A 130 4.45 -0.36 19.04
N TRP A 131 5.06 0.65 18.46
CA TRP A 131 5.66 0.59 17.14
C TRP A 131 6.86 -0.36 17.11
N ASN A 132 7.74 -0.28 18.10
CA ASN A 132 8.91 -1.16 18.20
C ASN A 132 8.48 -2.61 18.43
N THR A 133 7.58 -2.84 19.38
CA THR A 133 7.00 -4.17 19.63
C THR A 133 6.34 -4.75 18.38
N MET A 134 5.56 -3.94 17.65
CA MET A 134 4.91 -4.40 16.42
C MET A 134 5.94 -4.70 15.33
N THR A 135 6.97 -3.88 15.19
CA THR A 135 8.07 -4.07 14.23
C THR A 135 8.77 -5.41 14.44
N GLU A 136 9.13 -5.71 15.68
CA GLU A 136 9.72 -7.02 16.05
C GLU A 136 8.74 -8.17 15.83
N ARG A 137 7.50 -7.99 16.28
CA ARG A 137 6.48 -9.05 16.23
C ARG A 137 6.14 -9.50 14.81
N ILE A 138 6.23 -8.59 13.82
CA ILE A 138 6.05 -8.92 12.40
C ILE A 138 7.36 -9.30 11.71
N ALA A 139 8.45 -9.42 12.44
CA ALA A 139 9.79 -9.71 11.93
C ALA A 139 10.29 -8.71 10.87
N PHE A 140 9.93 -7.44 11.00
CA PHE A 140 10.55 -6.40 10.19
C PHE A 140 11.91 -6.06 10.78
N TRP A 141 12.98 -6.46 10.12
CA TRP A 141 14.35 -6.24 10.55
C TRP A 141 14.87 -4.86 10.14
N VAL A 142 14.99 -3.98 11.10
CA VAL A 142 15.51 -2.63 10.97
C VAL A 142 16.22 -2.25 12.28
N ASP A 143 17.30 -1.48 12.20
CA ASP A 143 18.01 -0.97 13.38
C ASP A 143 17.13 0.07 14.10
N GLN A 144 16.53 -0.35 15.21
CA GLN A 144 15.68 0.47 16.07
C GLN A 144 16.47 1.16 17.20
N ASP A 145 17.71 0.74 17.42
CA ASP A 145 18.56 1.29 18.48
C ASP A 145 19.23 2.60 18.06
N ASN A 146 19.49 2.75 16.75
CA ASN A 146 20.11 3.92 16.15
C ASN A 146 19.25 4.54 15.04
N PRO A 147 18.00 4.93 15.31
CA PRO A 147 17.13 5.53 14.33
C PRO A 147 17.58 6.96 14.01
N TYR A 148 17.26 7.44 12.79
CA TYR A 148 17.28 8.89 12.60
C TYR A 148 15.96 9.50 13.09
N ILE A 149 16.05 10.71 13.64
CA ILE A 149 14.90 11.41 14.23
C ILE A 149 14.90 12.85 13.70
N THR A 150 13.82 13.26 13.06
CA THR A 150 13.79 14.56 12.36
C THR A 150 13.92 15.77 13.25
N MET A 151 13.62 15.66 14.56
CA MET A 151 13.77 16.77 15.53
C MET A 151 15.18 16.91 16.11
N GLU A 152 16.12 16.03 15.78
CA GLU A 152 17.48 16.15 16.27
C GLU A 152 18.21 17.32 15.62
N ASN A 153 19.03 18.05 16.38
CA ASN A 153 19.76 19.22 15.87
C ASN A 153 20.61 18.92 14.63
N ASN A 154 21.29 17.76 14.61
CA ASN A 154 22.09 17.32 13.47
C ASN A 154 21.24 17.09 12.20
N TYR A 155 20.00 16.60 12.37
CA TYR A 155 19.07 16.45 11.25
C TYR A 155 18.59 17.80 10.74
N ILE A 156 18.18 18.69 11.65
CA ILE A 156 17.74 20.07 11.36
C ILE A 156 18.86 20.83 10.63
N GLU A 157 20.10 20.69 11.09
CA GLU A 157 21.24 21.35 10.47
C GLU A 157 21.46 20.91 9.02
N SER A 158 21.30 19.62 8.72
CA SER A 158 21.35 19.13 7.33
C SER A 158 20.20 19.67 6.47
N CYS A 159 19.00 19.84 7.04
CA CYS A 159 17.88 20.50 6.37
C CYS A 159 18.21 21.98 6.08
N TRP A 160 18.83 22.68 7.02
CA TRP A 160 19.29 24.06 6.82
C TRP A 160 20.32 24.16 5.69
N TRP A 161 21.29 23.26 5.67
CA TRP A 161 22.24 23.19 4.58
C TRP A 161 21.53 23.01 3.22
N ALA A 162 20.59 22.11 3.13
CA ALA A 162 19.83 21.87 1.89
C ALA A 162 19.08 23.15 1.44
N ILE A 163 18.43 23.84 2.37
CA ILE A 163 17.73 25.10 2.11
C ILE A 163 18.72 26.17 1.65
N LYS A 164 19.87 26.28 2.29
CA LYS A 164 20.92 27.24 1.93
C LYS A 164 21.44 26.99 0.51
N GLN A 165 21.68 25.73 0.12
CA GLN A 165 22.08 25.41 -1.25
C GLN A 165 20.99 25.85 -2.27
N MET A 166 19.72 25.59 -1.98
CA MET A 166 18.62 26.01 -2.84
C MET A 166 18.50 27.55 -2.88
N TRP A 167 18.77 28.23 -1.74
CA TRP A 167 18.79 29.68 -1.65
C TRP A 167 19.88 30.28 -2.56
N ASP A 168 21.09 29.76 -2.48
CA ASP A 168 22.24 30.24 -3.26
C ASP A 168 22.04 30.00 -4.77
N LEU A 169 21.28 28.97 -5.14
CA LEU A 169 20.85 28.71 -6.52
C LEU A 169 19.68 29.61 -6.99
N GLY A 170 19.16 30.49 -6.13
CA GLY A 170 18.03 31.35 -6.42
C GLY A 170 16.70 30.60 -6.62
N LEU A 171 16.56 29.45 -5.96
CA LEU A 171 15.37 28.59 -6.03
C LEU A 171 14.37 28.89 -4.92
N ILE A 172 14.78 29.60 -3.85
CA ILE A 172 13.90 30.00 -2.77
C ILE A 172 13.52 31.47 -2.92
N TYR A 173 12.25 31.74 -2.80
CA TYR A 173 11.73 33.10 -2.88
C TYR A 173 10.49 33.29 -1.99
N LYS A 174 10.27 34.51 -1.55
CA LYS A 174 9.04 34.94 -0.88
C LYS A 174 8.09 35.49 -1.94
N GLY A 175 6.89 34.95 -2.02
CA GLY A 175 5.90 35.35 -3.01
C GLY A 175 4.54 35.65 -2.38
N HIS A 176 3.87 36.68 -2.86
CA HIS A 176 2.47 36.93 -2.56
C HIS A 176 1.63 36.26 -3.64
N LYS A 177 0.97 35.18 -3.29
CA LYS A 177 0.15 34.37 -4.20
C LYS A 177 -1.07 33.82 -3.48
N VAL A 178 -2.08 33.43 -4.22
CA VAL A 178 -3.18 32.62 -3.69
C VAL A 178 -2.69 31.22 -3.40
N THR A 179 -2.81 30.82 -2.13
CA THR A 179 -2.44 29.48 -1.66
C THR A 179 -3.60 28.84 -0.92
N PRO A 180 -3.71 27.51 -0.95
CA PRO A 180 -4.60 26.80 -0.06
C PRO A 180 -4.24 27.11 1.39
N HIS A 181 -5.20 27.59 2.15
CA HIS A 181 -5.03 28.00 3.55
C HIS A 181 -6.02 27.25 4.43
N CYS A 182 -5.55 26.70 5.53
CA CYS A 182 -6.42 26.13 6.55
C CYS A 182 -6.74 27.19 7.63
N PRO A 183 -7.98 27.67 7.73
CA PRO A 183 -8.34 28.72 8.69
C PRO A 183 -8.25 28.24 10.16
N ARG A 184 -8.53 26.97 10.44
CA ARG A 184 -8.41 26.40 11.79
C ARG A 184 -6.95 26.26 12.23
N CYS A 185 -6.09 25.74 11.35
CA CYS A 185 -4.66 25.57 11.65
C CYS A 185 -3.90 26.90 11.54
N GLY A 186 -4.46 27.91 10.86
CA GLY A 186 -3.87 29.24 10.65
C GLY A 186 -2.61 29.20 9.80
N THR A 187 -2.52 28.29 8.82
CA THR A 187 -1.32 28.11 7.99
C THR A 187 -1.66 27.77 6.54
N SER A 188 -0.77 28.14 5.61
CA SER A 188 -0.82 27.69 4.23
C SER A 188 -0.45 26.22 4.10
N LEU A 189 -0.99 25.56 3.10
CA LEU A 189 -0.70 24.17 2.75
C LEU A 189 -0.06 24.07 1.36
N SER A 190 0.77 23.05 1.18
CA SER A 190 1.36 22.72 -0.12
C SER A 190 0.38 21.91 -0.98
N SER A 191 0.62 21.89 -2.29
CA SER A 191 -0.23 21.15 -3.24
C SER A 191 -0.36 19.65 -2.89
N HIS A 192 0.70 19.03 -2.40
CA HIS A 192 0.66 17.61 -2.01
C HIS A 192 -0.12 17.35 -0.72
N GLU A 193 -0.21 18.31 0.20
CA GLU A 193 -1.08 18.21 1.39
C GLU A 193 -2.56 18.36 1.00
N VAL A 194 -2.87 19.30 0.11
CA VAL A 194 -4.22 19.49 -0.44
C VAL A 194 -4.69 18.23 -1.18
N ALA A 195 -3.80 17.61 -1.96
CA ALA A 195 -4.11 16.41 -2.74
C ALA A 195 -4.54 15.20 -1.90
N GLN A 196 -4.29 15.22 -0.58
CA GLN A 196 -4.69 14.17 0.36
C GLN A 196 -6.04 14.45 1.04
N GLY A 197 -6.59 15.65 0.89
CA GLY A 197 -7.77 16.11 1.64
C GLY A 197 -9.04 16.31 0.81
N TYR A 198 -9.10 15.88 -0.46
CA TYR A 198 -10.31 16.03 -1.26
C TYR A 198 -11.45 15.14 -0.77
N LYS A 199 -12.66 15.73 -0.68
CA LYS A 199 -13.91 15.02 -0.40
C LYS A 199 -14.87 15.19 -1.56
N GLU A 200 -15.40 14.07 -2.02
CA GLU A 200 -16.46 14.03 -3.04
C GLU A 200 -17.82 14.40 -2.41
N ASN A 201 -18.76 14.84 -3.25
CA ASN A 201 -20.14 15.17 -2.86
C ASN A 201 -20.24 16.21 -1.72
N THR A 202 -19.35 17.20 -1.70
CA THR A 202 -19.45 18.33 -0.78
C THR A 202 -20.53 19.28 -1.29
N GLU A 203 -21.46 19.65 -0.40
CA GLU A 203 -22.54 20.59 -0.71
C GLU A 203 -22.05 22.03 -0.56
N ASP A 204 -22.20 22.82 -1.61
CA ASP A 204 -21.98 24.28 -1.60
C ASP A 204 -23.17 25.03 -2.24
N PRO A 205 -23.38 26.33 -1.93
CA PRO A 205 -24.40 27.11 -2.58
C PRO A 205 -24.05 27.29 -4.07
N SER A 206 -25.09 27.52 -4.88
CA SER A 206 -24.99 27.85 -6.29
C SER A 206 -25.87 29.09 -6.52
N VAL A 207 -25.26 30.22 -6.76
CA VAL A 207 -26.00 31.50 -6.80
C VAL A 207 -25.72 32.28 -8.09
N TYR A 208 -26.77 32.91 -8.60
CA TYR A 208 -26.76 33.75 -9.79
C TYR A 208 -27.05 35.21 -9.39
N ILE A 209 -26.12 36.12 -9.67
CA ILE A 209 -26.10 37.47 -9.17
C ILE A 209 -26.15 38.48 -10.31
N LYS A 210 -26.96 39.53 -10.16
CA LYS A 210 -27.14 40.64 -11.09
C LYS A 210 -26.20 41.78 -10.76
N PHE A 211 -25.34 42.17 -11.71
CA PHE A 211 -24.44 43.33 -11.61
C PHE A 211 -24.94 44.46 -12.51
N LEU A 212 -25.33 45.59 -11.90
CA LEU A 212 -25.93 46.71 -12.61
C LEU A 212 -24.91 47.44 -13.49
N ILE A 213 -25.15 47.50 -14.78
CA ILE A 213 -24.34 48.26 -15.74
C ILE A 213 -24.55 49.73 -15.55
N ARG A 214 -23.49 50.53 -15.58
CA ARG A 214 -23.57 51.98 -15.50
C ARG A 214 -24.19 52.59 -16.75
N PRO A 215 -25.11 53.56 -16.64
CA PRO A 215 -25.84 54.10 -17.81
C PRO A 215 -24.94 54.59 -18.94
N HIS A 216 -23.81 55.22 -18.63
CA HIS A 216 -22.86 55.72 -19.63
C HIS A 216 -22.15 54.58 -20.43
N SER A 217 -22.12 53.36 -19.89
CA SER A 217 -21.54 52.20 -20.56
C SER A 217 -22.52 51.46 -21.47
N LEU A 218 -23.83 51.70 -21.32
CA LEU A 218 -24.84 50.97 -22.11
C LEU A 218 -24.73 51.27 -23.60
N ALA A 219 -24.44 52.51 -23.99
CA ALA A 219 -24.24 52.88 -25.38
C ALA A 219 -23.01 52.21 -26.04
N LYS A 220 -22.04 51.76 -25.26
CA LYS A 220 -20.88 50.99 -25.77
C LYS A 220 -21.31 49.57 -26.19
N ILE A 221 -22.33 49.01 -25.56
CA ILE A 221 -22.87 47.71 -25.88
C ILE A 221 -23.80 47.82 -27.08
N SER A 222 -24.87 48.64 -26.95
CA SER A 222 -25.83 48.85 -28.00
C SER A 222 -26.65 50.15 -27.72
N ASN A 223 -26.96 50.89 -28.78
CA ASN A 223 -27.84 52.06 -28.70
C ASN A 223 -29.25 51.72 -28.23
N LYS A 224 -29.71 50.47 -28.40
CA LYS A 224 -31.04 50.00 -27.95
C LYS A 224 -31.16 49.94 -26.43
N LEU A 225 -30.04 49.97 -25.71
CA LEU A 225 -29.95 49.83 -24.25
C LEU A 225 -29.88 51.17 -23.51
N LYS A 226 -29.77 52.30 -24.23
CA LYS A 226 -29.40 53.60 -23.68
C LYS A 226 -30.23 54.06 -22.47
N ASP A 227 -31.54 53.75 -22.45
CA ASP A 227 -32.43 54.13 -21.36
C ASP A 227 -33.02 52.90 -20.62
N LYS A 228 -32.31 51.81 -20.65
CA LYS A 228 -32.72 50.54 -20.04
C LYS A 228 -31.97 50.25 -18.72
N THR A 229 -32.60 49.50 -17.83
CA THR A 229 -31.94 48.92 -16.67
C THR A 229 -31.38 47.56 -17.07
N VAL A 230 -30.07 47.47 -17.16
CA VAL A 230 -29.38 46.27 -17.68
C VAL A 230 -28.41 45.72 -16.65
N TYR A 231 -28.44 44.40 -16.47
CA TYR A 231 -27.54 43.66 -15.56
C TYR A 231 -26.70 42.65 -16.33
N LEU A 232 -25.47 42.46 -15.88
CA LEU A 232 -24.64 41.31 -16.18
C LEU A 232 -24.99 40.20 -15.18
N LEU A 233 -25.27 39.00 -15.64
CA LEU A 233 -25.59 37.85 -14.78
C LEU A 233 -24.34 37.01 -14.58
N ALA A 234 -23.80 36.96 -13.37
CA ALA A 234 -22.69 36.09 -13.01
C ALA A 234 -23.13 34.97 -12.10
N TRP A 235 -22.41 33.85 -12.16
CA TRP A 235 -22.63 32.69 -11.31
C TRP A 235 -21.43 32.44 -10.41
N THR A 236 -21.69 31.99 -9.17
CA THR A 236 -20.64 31.55 -8.22
C THR A 236 -21.15 30.47 -7.26
N THR A 237 -20.24 29.62 -6.81
CA THR A 237 -20.45 28.64 -5.75
C THR A 237 -19.89 29.08 -4.40
N THR A 238 -19.29 30.27 -4.37
CA THR A 238 -18.64 30.85 -3.17
C THR A 238 -19.16 32.28 -2.92
N PRO A 239 -20.39 32.45 -2.46
CA PRO A 239 -20.98 33.79 -2.22
C PRO A 239 -20.10 34.65 -1.31
N TRP A 240 -19.38 34.07 -0.37
CA TRP A 240 -18.51 34.77 0.56
C TRP A 240 -17.35 35.54 -0.11
N THR A 241 -17.03 35.25 -1.38
CA THR A 241 -15.99 35.96 -2.13
C THR A 241 -16.52 37.24 -2.80
N LEU A 242 -17.84 37.41 -2.91
CA LEU A 242 -18.48 38.56 -3.54
C LEU A 242 -18.11 39.91 -2.95
N PRO A 243 -17.92 40.07 -1.61
CA PRO A 243 -17.41 41.33 -1.04
C PRO A 243 -16.00 41.72 -1.52
N GLY A 244 -15.25 40.73 -2.04
CA GLY A 244 -13.92 40.94 -2.66
C GLY A 244 -13.95 41.07 -4.19
N ASN A 245 -15.14 41.17 -4.81
CA ASN A 245 -15.29 41.38 -6.26
C ASN A 245 -14.66 42.70 -6.74
N THR A 246 -13.86 42.63 -7.81
CA THR A 246 -13.18 43.81 -8.38
C THR A 246 -13.24 43.85 -9.91
N ALA A 247 -13.76 42.80 -10.57
CA ALA A 247 -14.04 42.77 -12.00
C ALA A 247 -15.05 41.67 -12.33
N LEU A 248 -15.59 41.70 -13.56
CA LEU A 248 -16.26 40.59 -14.20
C LEU A 248 -15.45 40.16 -15.43
N ALA A 249 -15.38 38.90 -15.74
CA ALA A 249 -14.66 38.35 -16.88
C ALA A 249 -15.62 37.74 -17.91
N VAL A 250 -15.33 37.96 -19.19
CA VAL A 250 -16.06 37.42 -20.33
C VAL A 250 -15.11 36.80 -21.35
N ALA A 251 -15.61 35.84 -22.15
CA ALA A 251 -14.91 35.32 -23.30
C ALA A 251 -15.15 36.23 -24.50
N PRO A 252 -14.12 36.87 -25.09
CA PRO A 252 -14.30 37.89 -26.11
C PRO A 252 -14.94 37.39 -27.40
N GLU A 253 -14.71 36.15 -27.76
CA GLU A 253 -15.21 35.53 -29.01
C GLU A 253 -16.58 34.85 -28.85
N ALA A 254 -17.12 34.80 -27.62
CA ALA A 254 -18.42 34.15 -27.38
C ALA A 254 -19.60 35.07 -27.70
N ASP A 255 -20.72 34.44 -28.02
CA ASP A 255 -22.01 35.10 -28.25
C ASP A 255 -22.79 35.25 -26.93
N TYR A 256 -23.10 36.46 -26.60
CA TYR A 256 -23.95 36.82 -25.46
C TYR A 256 -25.30 37.35 -25.96
N VAL A 257 -26.31 37.25 -25.14
CA VAL A 257 -27.66 37.75 -25.46
C VAL A 257 -28.15 38.72 -24.41
N VAL A 258 -28.93 39.66 -24.86
CA VAL A 258 -29.62 40.61 -24.01
C VAL A 258 -31.10 40.20 -23.97
N ILE A 259 -31.55 39.75 -22.80
CA ILE A 259 -32.88 39.17 -22.63
C ILE A 259 -33.71 40.03 -21.69
N GLU A 260 -34.98 40.25 -22.00
CA GLU A 260 -35.92 40.94 -21.14
C GLU A 260 -36.48 39.96 -20.08
N VAL A 261 -36.37 40.35 -18.82
CA VAL A 261 -36.89 39.56 -17.70
C VAL A 261 -37.65 40.53 -16.78
N GLY A 262 -38.95 40.53 -16.88
CA GLY A 262 -39.80 41.50 -16.23
C GLY A 262 -39.48 42.95 -16.72
N ASP A 263 -39.18 43.85 -15.79
CA ASP A 263 -38.89 45.27 -16.11
C ASP A 263 -37.40 45.55 -16.38
N VAL A 264 -36.54 44.51 -16.42
CA VAL A 264 -35.09 44.68 -16.58
C VAL A 264 -34.52 43.78 -17.70
N TYR A 265 -33.33 44.13 -18.15
CA TYR A 265 -32.59 43.35 -19.14
C TYR A 265 -31.41 42.64 -18.51
N ILE A 266 -31.18 41.39 -18.90
CA ILE A 266 -30.10 40.55 -18.39
C ILE A 266 -29.20 40.12 -19.53
N ILE A 267 -27.88 40.18 -19.32
CA ILE A 267 -26.86 39.72 -20.27
C ILE A 267 -26.25 38.41 -19.72
N LEU A 268 -26.25 37.37 -20.56
CA LEU A 268 -25.59 36.09 -20.29
C LEU A 268 -25.17 35.48 -21.65
N VAL A 269 -24.37 34.43 -21.60
CA VAL A 269 -23.97 33.69 -22.81
C VAL A 269 -25.17 32.95 -23.45
N ASP A 270 -25.29 33.02 -24.78
CA ASP A 270 -26.40 32.43 -25.52
C ASP A 270 -26.61 30.94 -25.21
N ALA A 271 -25.51 30.19 -25.14
CA ALA A 271 -25.50 28.73 -24.92
C ALA A 271 -26.19 28.30 -23.61
N MET A 272 -26.31 29.17 -22.62
CA MET A 272 -26.87 28.83 -21.29
C MET A 272 -28.34 29.25 -21.12
N CYS A 273 -28.94 29.97 -22.10
CA CYS A 273 -30.30 30.46 -21.97
C CYS A 273 -31.35 29.36 -21.71
N GLU A 274 -31.25 28.26 -22.42
CA GLU A 274 -32.18 27.13 -22.26
C GLU A 274 -32.08 26.50 -20.86
N GLN A 275 -30.83 26.26 -20.38
CA GLN A 275 -30.59 25.70 -19.04
C GLN A 275 -31.05 26.63 -17.92
N MET A 276 -31.02 27.94 -18.17
CA MET A 276 -31.49 28.95 -17.21
C MET A 276 -33.00 29.19 -17.27
N GLY A 277 -33.72 28.51 -18.18
CA GLY A 277 -35.16 28.70 -18.36
C GLY A 277 -35.51 30.06 -18.96
N LEU A 278 -34.61 30.65 -19.73
CA LEU A 278 -34.78 31.97 -20.33
C LEU A 278 -34.99 31.92 -21.85
N ALA A 279 -35.07 30.74 -22.45
CA ALA A 279 -35.24 30.58 -23.90
C ALA A 279 -36.51 31.22 -24.48
N ASP A 280 -37.58 31.23 -23.68
CA ASP A 280 -38.91 31.81 -24.09
C ASP A 280 -39.00 33.32 -23.85
N ASN A 281 -38.00 33.96 -23.24
CA ASN A 281 -37.99 35.40 -22.98
C ASN A 281 -37.62 36.18 -24.24
N TYR A 282 -38.10 37.40 -24.29
CA TYR A 282 -37.82 38.28 -25.42
C TYR A 282 -36.33 38.64 -25.51
N MET A 283 -35.67 38.19 -26.56
CA MET A 283 -34.29 38.52 -26.86
C MET A 283 -34.25 39.86 -27.61
N LEU A 284 -33.73 40.91 -26.95
CA LEU A 284 -33.57 42.21 -27.54
C LEU A 284 -32.45 42.24 -28.60
N GLU A 285 -31.32 41.61 -28.31
CA GLU A 285 -30.14 41.63 -29.17
C GLU A 285 -29.16 40.52 -28.81
N LYS A 286 -28.42 40.06 -29.82
CA LYS A 286 -27.25 39.19 -29.66
C LYS A 286 -25.99 40.03 -29.83
N ILE A 287 -25.05 39.92 -28.92
CA ILE A 287 -23.84 40.72 -28.84
C ILE A 287 -22.59 39.80 -28.67
N SER A 288 -21.45 40.29 -29.16
CA SER A 288 -20.16 39.61 -28.95
C SER A 288 -19.59 39.96 -27.59
N GLY A 289 -18.87 39.03 -26.96
CA GLY A 289 -18.13 39.33 -25.72
C GLY A 289 -17.18 40.52 -25.80
N LYS A 290 -16.65 40.83 -27.02
CA LYS A 290 -15.83 42.04 -27.27
C LYS A 290 -16.56 43.34 -26.94
N GLN A 291 -17.86 43.39 -27.16
CA GLN A 291 -18.68 44.58 -26.86
C GLN A 291 -18.88 44.80 -25.35
N LEU A 292 -18.64 43.76 -24.53
CA LEU A 292 -18.73 43.84 -23.08
C LEU A 292 -17.41 44.25 -22.42
N ILE A 293 -16.28 44.21 -23.11
CA ILE A 293 -14.98 44.60 -22.57
C ILE A 293 -15.01 46.11 -22.21
N ASP A 294 -14.44 46.45 -21.03
CA ASP A 294 -14.43 47.80 -20.47
C ASP A 294 -15.82 48.42 -20.23
N VAL A 295 -16.88 47.62 -20.20
CA VAL A 295 -18.18 48.01 -19.69
C VAL A 295 -18.08 48.16 -18.18
N GLU A 296 -18.53 49.31 -17.68
CA GLU A 296 -18.49 49.59 -16.26
C GLU A 296 -19.80 49.17 -15.58
N TYR A 297 -19.68 48.58 -14.41
CA TYR A 297 -20.80 48.18 -13.58
C TYR A 297 -20.64 48.74 -12.15
N GLN A 298 -21.73 48.86 -11.44
CA GLN A 298 -21.74 49.32 -10.04
C GLN A 298 -21.11 48.24 -9.16
N ALA A 299 -20.15 48.58 -8.29
CA ALA A 299 -19.58 47.69 -7.31
C ALA A 299 -20.68 47.11 -6.43
N LEU A 300 -20.65 45.77 -6.23
CA LEU A 300 -21.64 45.04 -5.46
C LEU A 300 -21.59 45.47 -3.98
N TYR A 301 -20.37 45.60 -3.46
CA TYR A 301 -20.04 46.16 -2.16
C TYR A 301 -18.93 47.19 -2.34
N ASN A 302 -19.09 48.36 -1.73
CA ASN A 302 -18.02 49.34 -1.68
C ASN A 302 -17.17 49.07 -0.41
N PRO A 303 -15.91 48.63 -0.50
CA PRO A 303 -15.10 48.24 0.68
C PRO A 303 -15.00 49.33 1.75
N HIS A 304 -14.94 50.60 1.35
CA HIS A 304 -14.85 51.69 2.30
C HIS A 304 -16.10 51.89 3.17
N ASP A 305 -17.28 51.61 2.65
CA ASP A 305 -18.52 51.65 3.42
C ASP A 305 -18.54 50.61 4.54
N PHE A 306 -17.69 49.58 4.43
CA PHE A 306 -17.55 48.49 5.37
C PHE A 306 -16.19 48.47 6.10
N CYS A 307 -15.43 49.56 6.06
CA CYS A 307 -14.13 49.67 6.71
C CYS A 307 -13.11 48.59 6.29
N VAL A 308 -13.08 48.29 5.00
CA VAL A 308 -12.12 47.34 4.40
C VAL A 308 -11.22 48.11 3.42
N ASP A 309 -9.91 47.84 3.51
CA ASP A 309 -8.92 48.45 2.65
C ASP A 309 -9.03 47.98 1.21
N ARG A 310 -8.82 48.91 0.27
CA ARG A 310 -8.81 48.69 -1.15
C ARG A 310 -7.44 49.04 -1.72
N TRP A 311 -6.73 48.02 -2.24
CA TRP A 311 -5.42 48.15 -2.85
C TRP A 311 -5.53 48.03 -4.36
N ARG A 312 -4.53 48.47 -5.12
CA ARG A 312 -4.47 48.28 -6.57
C ARG A 312 -3.14 47.61 -6.99
N PHE A 313 -3.21 46.66 -7.89
CA PHE A 313 -2.03 46.04 -8.47
C PHE A 313 -1.29 46.98 -9.40
N GLN A 314 0.04 47.02 -9.28
CA GLN A 314 0.95 47.63 -10.25
C GLN A 314 2.16 46.68 -10.45
N ARG A 315 2.36 46.21 -11.68
CA ARG A 315 3.52 45.39 -12.08
C ARG A 315 3.90 44.30 -11.06
N GLN A 316 2.98 43.42 -10.74
CA GLN A 316 3.16 42.31 -9.80
C GLN A 316 3.24 42.66 -8.31
N SER A 317 3.00 43.87 -7.90
CA SER A 317 2.96 44.25 -6.49
C SER A 317 1.68 45.03 -6.14
N GLN A 318 1.24 44.92 -4.90
CA GLN A 318 0.21 45.78 -4.31
C GLN A 318 0.89 47.08 -3.88
N ILE A 319 0.49 48.20 -4.38
CA ILE A 319 1.27 49.41 -4.11
C ILE A 319 0.53 50.60 -3.61
N ALA A 320 -0.73 50.66 -3.66
CA ALA A 320 -1.34 51.85 -3.11
C ALA A 320 -2.73 51.62 -2.57
N LEU A 321 -2.96 52.12 -1.35
CA LEU A 321 -4.29 52.23 -0.79
C LEU A 321 -5.10 53.20 -1.66
N GLN A 322 -6.25 52.77 -2.17
CA GLN A 322 -7.09 53.61 -3.01
C GLN A 322 -7.96 54.50 -2.17
N ASN A 323 -8.14 55.75 -2.63
CA ASN A 323 -9.01 56.71 -1.97
C ASN A 323 -10.48 56.29 -2.01
N TYR A 324 -11.28 56.82 -1.04
CA TYR A 324 -12.72 56.60 -1.00
C TYR A 324 -13.41 57.11 -2.26
N ASN A 325 -14.31 56.33 -2.83
CA ASN A 325 -15.19 56.70 -3.91
C ASN A 325 -16.59 56.16 -3.63
N LYS A 326 -17.55 57.08 -3.42
CA LYS A 326 -18.95 56.72 -3.09
C LYS A 326 -19.63 55.95 -4.23
N ASP A 327 -19.32 56.32 -5.49
CA ASP A 327 -19.89 55.71 -6.70
C ASP A 327 -18.88 54.73 -7.35
N LEU A 328 -18.28 53.85 -6.56
CA LEU A 328 -17.29 52.89 -7.03
C LEU A 328 -17.84 52.04 -8.17
N THR A 329 -17.09 52.01 -9.25
CA THR A 329 -17.35 51.15 -10.41
C THR A 329 -16.19 50.22 -10.67
N TYR A 330 -16.52 49.04 -11.14
CA TYR A 330 -15.57 48.08 -11.70
C TYR A 330 -15.87 47.84 -13.16
N ARG A 331 -14.99 47.14 -13.86
CA ARG A 331 -15.12 46.92 -15.30
C ARG A 331 -15.12 45.47 -15.68
N VAL A 332 -15.66 45.15 -16.83
CA VAL A 332 -15.59 43.86 -17.48
C VAL A 332 -14.22 43.70 -18.15
N ILE A 333 -13.57 42.54 -17.97
CA ILE A 333 -12.29 42.20 -18.60
C ILE A 333 -12.45 40.98 -19.51
N SER A 334 -11.52 40.77 -20.42
CA SER A 334 -11.44 39.55 -21.22
C SER A 334 -10.51 38.53 -20.57
N THR A 335 -10.89 37.29 -20.61
CA THR A 335 -10.05 36.14 -20.18
C THR A 335 -10.36 34.94 -21.05
N ASP A 336 -9.43 33.99 -21.10
CA ASP A 336 -9.56 32.74 -21.83
C ASP A 336 -10.09 31.58 -20.95
N PHE A 337 -10.20 31.76 -19.64
CA PHE A 337 -10.68 30.73 -18.71
C PHE A 337 -12.21 30.74 -18.49
N VAL A 338 -12.96 31.61 -19.10
CA VAL A 338 -14.43 31.66 -18.95
C VAL A 338 -15.07 30.47 -19.67
N SER A 339 -15.77 29.64 -18.91
CA SER A 339 -16.49 28.48 -19.47
C SER A 339 -17.78 28.90 -20.19
N MET A 340 -18.07 28.20 -21.30
CA MET A 340 -19.34 28.36 -22.04
C MET A 340 -20.32 27.24 -21.73
N GLU A 341 -19.91 26.25 -20.96
CA GLU A 341 -20.68 25.02 -20.66
C GLU A 341 -21.28 25.05 -19.24
N GLU A 342 -20.80 25.94 -18.39
CA GLU A 342 -21.26 26.08 -17.00
C GLU A 342 -21.48 27.56 -16.62
N GLY A 343 -22.44 27.79 -15.73
CA GLY A 343 -22.70 29.11 -15.18
C GLY A 343 -23.48 30.00 -16.15
N THR A 344 -22.94 31.18 -16.45
CA THR A 344 -23.63 32.22 -17.28
C THR A 344 -22.72 32.78 -18.40
N GLY A 345 -21.50 32.25 -18.52
CA GLY A 345 -20.48 32.82 -19.41
C GLY A 345 -19.91 34.16 -18.88
N ILE A 346 -20.25 34.57 -17.68
CA ILE A 346 -19.72 35.75 -16.98
C ILE A 346 -19.22 35.32 -15.61
N VAL A 347 -17.93 35.47 -15.35
CA VAL A 347 -17.29 35.07 -14.11
C VAL A 347 -16.97 36.27 -13.26
N HIS A 348 -17.32 36.27 -11.97
CA HIS A 348 -16.91 37.27 -11.04
C HIS A 348 -15.45 37.07 -10.63
N ILE A 349 -14.68 38.14 -10.55
CA ILE A 349 -13.25 38.12 -10.23
C ILE A 349 -13.02 38.70 -8.83
N ALA A 350 -12.40 37.87 -7.97
CA ALA A 350 -12.01 38.26 -6.62
C ALA A 350 -10.53 37.88 -6.37
N PRO A 351 -9.59 38.76 -6.68
CA PRO A 351 -8.15 38.46 -6.67
C PRO A 351 -7.58 37.94 -5.34
N ALA A 352 -8.28 38.19 -4.24
CA ALA A 352 -7.87 37.69 -2.93
C ALA A 352 -8.08 36.17 -2.74
N PHE A 353 -8.90 35.49 -3.59
CA PHE A 353 -9.42 34.13 -3.31
C PHE A 353 -9.33 33.16 -4.48
N GLY A 354 -8.94 33.58 -5.68
CA GLY A 354 -8.73 32.72 -6.84
C GLY A 354 -7.36 32.95 -7.45
N GLU A 355 -6.64 31.84 -7.80
CA GLU A 355 -5.31 31.94 -8.44
C GLU A 355 -5.42 32.64 -9.81
N VAL A 356 -6.35 32.20 -10.66
CA VAL A 356 -6.63 32.82 -11.96
C VAL A 356 -7.15 34.26 -11.82
N ASP A 357 -7.92 34.54 -10.77
CA ASP A 357 -8.42 35.89 -10.46
C ASP A 357 -7.27 36.82 -10.05
N TYR A 358 -6.30 36.26 -9.28
CA TYR A 358 -5.11 37.00 -8.85
C TYR A 358 -4.24 37.39 -10.05
N GLU A 359 -4.00 36.43 -10.97
CA GLU A 359 -3.27 36.68 -12.21
C GLU A 359 -3.99 37.70 -13.14
N ALA A 360 -5.32 37.56 -13.27
CA ALA A 360 -6.15 38.50 -13.98
C ALA A 360 -6.07 39.89 -13.32
N GLY A 361 -6.04 39.96 -12.00
CA GLY A 361 -5.85 41.18 -11.21
C GLY A 361 -4.54 41.88 -11.52
N ILE A 362 -3.42 41.16 -11.56
CA ILE A 362 -2.10 41.70 -11.91
C ILE A 362 -2.09 42.20 -13.36
N THR A 363 -2.54 41.38 -14.30
CA THR A 363 -2.49 41.61 -15.74
C THR A 363 -3.33 42.84 -16.13
N ASN A 364 -4.50 42.99 -15.50
CA ASN A 364 -5.43 44.06 -15.79
C ASN A 364 -5.36 45.26 -14.82
N HIS A 365 -4.39 45.27 -13.89
CA HIS A 365 -4.23 46.30 -12.86
C HIS A 365 -5.52 46.57 -12.05
N LEU A 366 -6.17 45.47 -11.63
CA LEU A 366 -7.42 45.55 -10.88
C LEU A 366 -7.18 46.01 -9.45
N ASP A 367 -8.27 46.32 -8.77
CA ASP A 367 -8.24 46.48 -7.32
C ASP A 367 -8.09 45.12 -6.64
N PHE A 368 -7.50 45.12 -5.46
CA PHE A 368 -7.39 44.00 -4.54
C PHE A 368 -8.11 44.32 -3.25
N VAL A 369 -9.12 43.55 -2.92
CA VAL A 369 -9.95 43.70 -1.73
C VAL A 369 -9.99 42.36 -1.01
N ASN A 370 -9.56 42.33 0.24
CA ASN A 370 -9.57 41.14 1.08
C ASN A 370 -10.43 41.35 2.33
N PRO A 371 -11.70 40.98 2.34
CA PRO A 371 -12.61 41.12 3.47
C PRO A 371 -12.58 39.97 4.45
N VAL A 372 -11.55 39.09 4.43
CA VAL A 372 -11.46 37.91 5.25
C VAL A 372 -10.15 37.87 6.01
N ASP A 373 -10.15 37.48 7.28
CA ASP A 373 -8.95 37.28 8.08
C ASP A 373 -8.35 35.89 7.91
N LEU A 374 -7.19 35.64 8.53
CA LEU A 374 -6.50 34.34 8.48
C LEU A 374 -7.26 33.22 9.19
N GLN A 375 -8.25 33.50 10.01
CA GLN A 375 -9.16 32.56 10.64
C GLN A 375 -10.38 32.22 9.77
N GLY A 376 -10.43 32.80 8.54
CA GLY A 376 -11.54 32.62 7.61
C GLY A 376 -12.81 33.37 8.03
N LYS A 377 -12.70 34.42 8.83
CA LYS A 377 -13.85 35.25 9.25
C LYS A 377 -13.93 36.51 8.45
N ILE A 378 -15.14 36.91 8.14
CA ILE A 378 -15.40 38.20 7.46
C ILE A 378 -15.02 39.33 8.42
N ILE A 379 -14.17 40.26 7.95
CA ILE A 379 -13.75 41.47 8.66
C ILE A 379 -14.55 42.69 8.18
N GLY A 380 -14.31 43.84 8.81
CA GLY A 380 -15.02 45.08 8.49
C GLY A 380 -16.36 45.21 9.20
N SER A 381 -17.29 46.02 8.66
CA SER A 381 -18.59 46.33 9.24
C SER A 381 -19.77 45.80 8.41
N TYR A 382 -19.60 44.75 7.66
CA TYR A 382 -20.69 44.07 6.94
C TYR A 382 -21.72 43.49 7.92
N PRO A 383 -23.00 43.32 7.51
CA PRO A 383 -24.03 42.72 8.35
C PRO A 383 -23.70 41.29 8.80
N PHE A 384 -22.77 40.65 8.14
CA PHE A 384 -22.29 39.27 8.36
C PHE A 384 -20.84 39.19 8.87
N SER A 385 -20.24 40.32 9.31
CA SER A 385 -18.87 40.34 9.87
C SER A 385 -18.72 39.47 11.11
N GLY A 386 -17.53 38.94 11.31
CA GLY A 386 -17.17 38.06 12.42
C GLY A 386 -17.59 36.58 12.22
N LYS A 387 -18.40 36.26 11.22
CA LYS A 387 -18.79 34.91 10.88
C LYS A 387 -17.72 34.23 10.03
N PHE A 388 -17.63 32.91 10.16
CA PHE A 388 -16.83 32.09 9.24
C PHE A 388 -17.42 32.15 7.82
N VAL A 389 -16.59 32.19 6.80
CA VAL A 389 -17.01 32.45 5.41
C VAL A 389 -18.12 31.53 4.93
N LYS A 390 -18.07 30.22 5.21
CA LYS A 390 -19.14 29.29 4.83
C LYS A 390 -20.45 29.51 5.60
N GLU A 391 -20.39 30.07 6.81
CA GLU A 391 -21.58 30.44 7.58
C GLU A 391 -22.17 31.77 7.08
N ALA A 392 -21.29 32.66 6.59
CA ALA A 392 -21.69 33.95 6.03
C ALA A 392 -22.42 33.84 4.68
N ASP A 393 -22.22 32.73 3.94
CA ASP A 393 -22.86 32.53 2.63
C ASP A 393 -24.38 32.78 2.65
N LYS A 394 -25.06 32.22 3.67
CA LYS A 394 -26.49 32.38 3.83
C LYS A 394 -26.93 33.86 4.05
N ASP A 395 -26.13 34.59 4.84
CA ASP A 395 -26.44 35.98 5.12
C ASP A 395 -26.18 36.87 3.90
N ILE A 396 -25.12 36.56 3.15
CA ILE A 396 -24.79 37.27 1.89
C ILE A 396 -25.89 37.04 0.86
N ILE A 397 -26.36 35.82 0.71
CA ILE A 397 -27.49 35.50 -0.19
C ILE A 397 -28.72 36.27 0.22
N ASN A 398 -29.06 36.34 1.51
CA ASN A 398 -30.20 37.08 2.01
C ASN A 398 -30.04 38.60 1.83
N ASP A 399 -28.82 39.15 1.96
CA ASP A 399 -28.54 40.57 1.67
C ASP A 399 -28.77 40.91 0.20
N LEU A 400 -28.25 40.04 -0.69
CA LEU A 400 -28.44 40.24 -2.14
C LEU A 400 -29.89 40.10 -2.57
N ASP A 401 -30.65 39.19 -1.96
CA ASP A 401 -32.08 39.03 -2.23
C ASP A 401 -32.87 40.28 -1.81
N LYS A 402 -32.65 40.79 -0.60
CA LYS A 402 -33.25 42.07 -0.12
C LYS A 402 -32.92 43.28 -1.00
N ARG A 403 -31.77 43.25 -1.64
CA ARG A 403 -31.33 44.31 -2.56
C ARG A 403 -31.80 44.04 -4.01
N HIS A 404 -32.58 43.00 -4.24
CA HIS A 404 -33.05 42.55 -5.57
C HIS A 404 -31.91 42.24 -6.56
N LEU A 405 -30.74 41.88 -6.07
CA LEU A 405 -29.56 41.53 -6.87
C LEU A 405 -29.38 40.00 -7.05
N LEU A 406 -30.08 39.21 -6.27
CA LEU A 406 -30.15 37.76 -6.46
C LEU A 406 -31.11 37.46 -7.63
N PHE A 407 -30.64 36.62 -8.57
CA PHE A 407 -31.49 36.13 -9.66
C PHE A 407 -32.06 34.76 -9.34
N ASN A 408 -31.19 33.85 -8.93
CA ASN A 408 -31.55 32.48 -8.53
C ASN A 408 -30.56 31.93 -7.51
N SER A 409 -30.99 31.00 -6.70
CA SER A 409 -30.11 30.26 -5.77
C SER A 409 -30.49 28.81 -5.66
N GLY A 410 -29.49 27.94 -5.53
CA GLY A 410 -29.64 26.50 -5.40
C GLY A 410 -28.44 25.89 -4.64
N LYS A 411 -28.24 24.60 -4.82
CA LYS A 411 -27.13 23.87 -4.25
C LYS A 411 -26.41 23.09 -5.34
N ILE A 412 -25.11 22.91 -5.17
CA ILE A 412 -24.27 22.09 -6.02
C ILE A 412 -23.52 21.08 -5.16
N TYR A 413 -23.27 19.88 -5.71
CA TYR A 413 -22.47 18.85 -5.11
C TYR A 413 -21.22 18.63 -5.95
N HIS A 414 -20.07 18.83 -5.35
CA HIS A 414 -18.80 18.73 -6.06
C HIS A 414 -17.68 18.23 -5.17
N THR A 415 -16.50 17.99 -5.74
CA THR A 415 -15.28 17.64 -5.01
C THR A 415 -14.65 18.91 -4.45
N TYR A 416 -14.44 18.97 -3.12
CA TYR A 416 -13.89 20.14 -2.44
C TYR A 416 -12.66 19.77 -1.58
N PRO A 417 -11.61 20.63 -1.51
CA PRO A 417 -10.43 20.37 -0.68
C PRO A 417 -10.68 20.70 0.80
N PHE A 418 -10.31 19.74 1.66
CA PHE A 418 -10.29 19.89 3.11
C PHE A 418 -8.86 19.78 3.63
N CYS A 419 -8.58 20.29 4.81
CA CYS A 419 -7.31 20.10 5.46
C CYS A 419 -7.08 18.61 5.76
N TRP A 420 -6.01 18.06 5.24
CA TRP A 420 -5.67 16.64 5.37
C TRP A 420 -5.52 16.14 6.83
N ARG A 421 -5.40 17.08 7.79
CA ARG A 421 -5.22 16.78 9.21
C ARG A 421 -6.41 17.13 10.11
N CYS A 422 -6.94 18.36 10.02
CA CYS A 422 -8.02 18.80 10.89
C CYS A 422 -9.41 18.72 10.25
N ASP A 423 -9.46 18.29 8.99
CA ASP A 423 -10.73 18.09 8.26
C ASP A 423 -11.59 19.35 8.07
N SER A 424 -11.00 20.53 8.26
CA SER A 424 -11.66 21.81 7.99
C SER A 424 -11.63 22.13 6.49
N PRO A 425 -12.68 22.77 5.93
CA PRO A 425 -12.65 23.20 4.54
C PRO A 425 -11.52 24.21 4.33
N LEU A 426 -10.79 24.07 3.23
CA LEU A 426 -9.70 24.96 2.87
C LEU A 426 -10.25 26.21 2.17
N LEU A 427 -9.55 27.31 2.34
CA LEU A 427 -9.79 28.56 1.61
C LEU A 427 -8.61 28.80 0.68
N TYR A 428 -8.86 29.24 -0.54
CA TYR A 428 -7.82 29.83 -1.36
C TYR A 428 -7.64 31.28 -0.90
N TYR A 429 -6.42 31.65 -0.52
CA TYR A 429 -6.14 32.89 0.17
C TYR A 429 -4.84 33.53 -0.31
N ALA A 430 -4.91 34.78 -0.79
CA ALA A 430 -3.74 35.51 -1.23
C ALA A 430 -2.93 36.04 -0.04
N LYS A 431 -1.72 35.54 0.12
CA LYS A 431 -0.80 35.94 1.20
C LYS A 431 0.67 35.72 0.82
N GLU A 432 1.56 36.31 1.60
CA GLU A 432 2.99 36.05 1.48
C GLU A 432 3.34 34.68 2.07
N THR A 433 4.09 33.89 1.30
CA THR A 433 4.56 32.56 1.69
C THR A 433 5.93 32.31 1.05
N TRP A 434 6.77 31.47 1.65
CA TRP A 434 8.03 31.06 1.07
C TRP A 434 7.84 29.84 0.17
N TYR A 435 8.45 29.91 -1.02
CA TYR A 435 8.34 28.89 -2.07
C TYR A 435 9.69 28.35 -2.47
N ILE A 436 9.71 27.06 -2.83
CA ILE A 436 10.80 26.44 -3.59
C ILE A 436 10.35 26.37 -5.06
N LYS A 437 11.16 26.91 -5.98
CA LYS A 437 10.90 26.95 -7.43
C LYS A 437 11.07 25.58 -8.07
N THR A 438 10.23 24.61 -7.73
CA THR A 438 10.28 23.26 -8.29
C THR A 438 9.92 23.23 -9.77
N THR A 439 9.14 24.20 -10.26
CA THR A 439 8.82 24.37 -11.68
C THR A 439 10.07 24.61 -12.54
N LYS A 440 11.12 25.22 -11.99
CA LYS A 440 12.40 25.46 -12.69
C LYS A 440 13.14 24.17 -13.03
N VAL A 441 12.89 23.10 -12.28
CA VAL A 441 13.52 21.80 -12.46
C VAL A 441 12.55 20.73 -12.94
N LYS A 442 11.37 21.08 -13.42
CA LYS A 442 10.30 20.18 -13.86
C LYS A 442 10.80 19.13 -14.86
N ASP A 443 11.52 19.55 -15.90
CA ASP A 443 12.04 18.63 -16.93
C ASP A 443 13.04 17.64 -16.34
N LYS A 444 13.83 18.07 -15.34
CA LYS A 444 14.79 17.21 -14.63
C LYS A 444 14.08 16.21 -13.71
N LEU A 445 12.96 16.62 -13.08
CA LEU A 445 12.11 15.72 -12.29
C LEU A 445 11.53 14.62 -13.16
N ILE A 446 11.02 14.98 -14.34
CA ILE A 446 10.48 14.01 -15.31
C ILE A 446 11.58 13.08 -15.82
N ALA A 447 12.73 13.64 -16.21
CA ALA A 447 13.86 12.84 -16.69
C ALA A 447 14.41 11.89 -15.61
N GLY A 448 14.54 12.35 -14.36
CA GLY A 448 14.97 11.51 -13.24
C GLY A 448 13.97 10.39 -12.95
N ASN A 449 12.67 10.62 -13.13
CA ASN A 449 11.67 9.56 -12.98
C ASN A 449 11.87 8.43 -14.02
N GLU A 450 12.37 8.73 -15.23
CA GLU A 450 12.67 7.69 -16.21
C GLU A 450 13.76 6.70 -15.75
N GLU A 451 14.67 7.13 -14.90
CA GLU A 451 15.72 6.29 -14.31
C GLU A 451 15.21 5.38 -13.19
N ILE A 452 14.03 5.66 -12.63
CA ILE A 452 13.47 4.91 -11.51
C ILE A 452 12.66 3.72 -12.03
N ASN A 453 12.92 2.55 -11.47
CA ASN A 453 12.13 1.35 -11.70
C ASN A 453 10.93 1.31 -10.74
N TRP A 454 9.71 1.37 -11.27
CA TRP A 454 8.46 1.32 -10.51
C TRP A 454 7.77 -0.03 -10.64
N TYR A 455 7.41 -0.60 -9.52
CA TYR A 455 6.54 -1.75 -9.49
C TYR A 455 5.25 -1.43 -8.69
N PRO A 456 4.07 -1.41 -9.31
CA PRO A 456 3.80 -1.68 -10.73
C PRO A 456 4.15 -0.48 -11.65
N GLY A 457 4.54 -0.78 -12.88
CA GLY A 457 5.06 0.20 -13.84
C GLY A 457 4.08 1.31 -14.24
N HIS A 458 2.75 1.09 -14.18
CA HIS A 458 1.75 2.10 -14.54
C HIS A 458 1.76 3.32 -13.61
N ILE A 459 2.27 3.21 -12.39
CA ILE A 459 2.41 4.34 -11.45
C ILE A 459 3.41 5.37 -11.98
N LYS A 460 4.49 4.92 -12.63
CA LYS A 460 5.55 5.75 -13.17
C LYS A 460 5.03 6.82 -14.14
N TYR A 461 4.21 6.41 -15.09
CA TYR A 461 3.70 7.28 -16.15
C TYR A 461 2.33 7.90 -15.83
N GLY A 462 1.50 7.18 -15.05
CA GLY A 462 0.22 7.68 -14.58
C GLY A 462 0.37 8.59 -13.35
N ARG A 463 -0.09 8.12 -12.19
CA ARG A 463 -0.26 8.96 -10.99
C ARG A 463 0.97 9.79 -10.59
N PHE A 464 2.19 9.23 -10.69
CA PHE A 464 3.40 9.97 -10.35
C PHE A 464 3.87 10.85 -11.52
N GLY A 465 3.88 10.32 -12.75
CA GLY A 465 4.25 11.08 -13.95
C GLY A 465 3.32 12.28 -14.19
N ASP A 466 2.01 12.09 -14.06
CA ASP A 466 1.01 13.16 -14.13
C ASP A 466 1.27 14.26 -13.08
N TRP A 467 1.63 13.85 -11.86
CA TRP A 467 1.96 14.79 -10.79
C TRP A 467 3.19 15.63 -11.13
N LEU A 468 4.24 15.03 -11.67
CA LEU A 468 5.45 15.73 -12.09
C LEU A 468 5.18 16.67 -13.29
N SER A 469 4.33 16.22 -14.21
CA SER A 469 3.96 17.01 -15.40
C SER A 469 3.13 18.24 -15.07
N ASN A 470 2.34 18.18 -13.99
CA ASN A 470 1.55 19.30 -13.49
C ASN A 470 2.18 19.94 -12.24
N ASN A 471 3.52 19.83 -12.11
CA ASN A 471 4.23 20.37 -10.96
C ASN A 471 4.09 21.89 -10.84
N VAL A 472 3.84 22.34 -9.60
CA VAL A 472 3.77 23.75 -9.19
C VAL A 472 4.84 24.03 -8.13
N ASP A 473 5.19 25.32 -7.95
CA ASP A 473 6.16 25.68 -6.92
C ASP A 473 5.70 25.25 -5.53
N TRP A 474 6.62 24.73 -4.76
CA TRP A 474 6.33 24.15 -3.44
C TRP A 474 6.24 25.26 -2.38
N ALA A 475 5.04 25.53 -1.87
CA ALA A 475 4.82 26.38 -0.69
C ALA A 475 5.28 25.59 0.55
N PHE A 476 6.51 25.85 1.02
CA PHE A 476 7.16 25.02 2.03
C PHE A 476 7.28 25.62 3.43
N SER A 477 6.91 26.89 3.63
CA SER A 477 6.87 27.48 4.96
C SER A 477 5.50 27.31 5.64
N ARG A 478 5.52 27.17 6.96
CA ARG A 478 4.33 27.03 7.80
C ARG A 478 4.36 28.04 8.93
N GLU A 479 3.26 28.72 9.14
CA GLU A 479 3.08 29.65 10.27
C GLU A 479 2.68 28.86 11.53
N ARG A 480 3.52 27.91 11.92
CA ARG A 480 3.30 27.01 13.05
C ARG A 480 4.50 27.04 14.00
N TYR A 481 4.55 26.15 14.99
CA TYR A 481 5.50 26.23 16.10
C TYR A 481 6.40 25.01 16.22
N TRP A 482 5.88 23.79 16.05
CA TRP A 482 6.62 22.56 16.16
C TRP A 482 7.06 22.03 14.78
N GLY A 483 8.30 22.29 14.44
CA GLY A 483 8.90 21.90 13.15
C GLY A 483 10.30 22.49 13.02
N THR A 484 11.01 22.05 12.01
CA THR A 484 12.33 22.62 11.66
C THR A 484 12.18 24.09 11.34
N PRO A 485 12.82 25.02 12.05
CA PRO A 485 12.71 26.44 11.80
C PRO A 485 13.30 26.78 10.42
N LEU A 486 12.62 27.68 9.69
CA LEU A 486 13.16 28.16 8.43
C LEU A 486 14.43 29.00 8.70
N PRO A 487 15.61 28.64 8.11
CA PRO A 487 16.90 29.27 8.47
C PRO A 487 17.11 30.61 7.77
N VAL A 488 16.11 31.47 7.84
CA VAL A 488 16.12 32.80 7.21
C VAL A 488 16.03 33.87 8.27
N TRP A 489 16.98 34.82 8.24
CA TRP A 489 17.01 36.00 9.09
C TRP A 489 16.69 37.24 8.28
N GLN A 490 15.90 38.12 8.86
CA GLN A 490 15.50 39.38 8.27
C GLN A 490 16.06 40.56 9.10
N CYS A 491 16.61 41.55 8.42
CA CYS A 491 17.05 42.77 9.09
C CYS A 491 15.88 43.59 9.56
N SER A 492 15.87 44.00 10.82
CA SER A 492 14.82 44.84 11.42
C SER A 492 14.78 46.27 10.89
N TYR A 493 15.81 46.73 10.15
CA TYR A 493 15.91 48.09 9.64
C TYR A 493 15.79 48.16 8.13
N CYS A 494 16.55 47.38 7.34
CA CYS A 494 16.57 47.48 5.87
C CYS A 494 15.84 46.33 5.18
N ASN A 495 15.18 45.44 5.92
CA ASN A 495 14.45 44.28 5.41
C ASN A 495 15.31 43.32 4.56
N ASN A 496 16.66 43.37 4.67
CA ASN A 496 17.52 42.37 4.00
C ASN A 496 17.28 40.97 4.56
N TYR A 497 17.25 39.96 3.69
CA TYR A 497 17.13 38.55 4.08
C TYR A 497 18.49 37.86 3.90
N GLU A 498 18.85 37.00 4.86
CA GLU A 498 20.00 36.10 4.75
C GLU A 498 19.55 34.68 5.16
N CYS A 499 20.03 33.67 4.44
CA CYS A 499 19.79 32.26 4.76
C CYS A 499 21.06 31.66 5.36
N ILE A 500 20.93 30.94 6.47
CA ILE A 500 22.02 30.29 7.23
C ILE A 500 22.08 28.80 6.86
N GLY A 501 23.27 28.28 6.61
CA GLY A 501 23.47 26.92 6.16
C GLY A 501 23.82 25.89 7.25
N GLY A 502 24.12 26.34 8.46
CA GLY A 502 24.49 25.48 9.59
C GLY A 502 24.87 26.29 10.82
N LEU A 503 25.14 25.63 11.93
CA LEU A 503 25.49 26.28 13.20
C LEU A 503 26.79 27.08 13.11
N GLU A 504 27.81 26.52 12.53
CA GLU A 504 29.11 27.21 12.34
C GLU A 504 28.97 28.49 11.51
N ASP A 505 28.12 28.47 10.44
CA ASP A 505 27.81 29.66 9.64
C ASP A 505 27.11 30.73 10.48
N LEU A 506 26.20 30.33 11.39
CA LEU A 506 25.49 31.25 12.29
C LEU A 506 26.42 31.85 13.36
N GLU A 507 27.22 31.02 14.00
CA GLU A 507 28.15 31.44 15.08
C GLU A 507 29.22 32.39 14.57
N ASN A 508 29.66 32.25 13.33
CA ASN A 508 30.67 33.11 12.70
C ASN A 508 30.11 34.46 12.20
N LYS A 509 28.79 34.73 12.35
CA LYS A 509 28.22 36.00 11.94
C LYS A 509 28.67 37.14 12.85
N PRO A 510 28.99 38.33 12.30
CA PRO A 510 29.37 39.49 13.11
C PRO A 510 28.27 39.86 14.13
N GLY A 511 28.68 40.06 15.38
CA GLY A 511 27.74 40.44 16.44
C GLY A 511 26.75 39.36 16.85
N PHE A 512 27.06 38.07 16.56
CA PHE A 512 26.25 36.92 16.97
C PHE A 512 26.06 36.92 18.50
N SER A 513 24.82 36.71 18.92
CA SER A 513 24.39 36.78 20.32
C SER A 513 23.10 36.02 20.55
N GLY A 514 22.79 35.77 21.82
CA GLY A 514 21.57 35.05 22.27
C GLY A 514 21.79 33.56 22.50
N PHE A 515 22.99 33.03 22.27
CA PHE A 515 23.32 31.61 22.45
C PHE A 515 23.19 31.17 23.91
N LYS A 516 22.53 30.02 24.14
CA LYS A 516 22.40 29.36 25.45
C LYS A 516 22.68 27.85 25.27
N GLU A 517 23.47 27.27 26.14
CA GLU A 517 23.69 25.83 26.20
C GLU A 517 22.71 25.14 27.17
N PRO A 518 22.17 23.93 26.78
CA PRO A 518 22.30 23.29 25.48
C PRO A 518 21.43 24.01 24.43
N LEU A 519 21.97 24.20 23.24
CA LEU A 519 21.21 24.79 22.13
C LEU A 519 20.12 23.83 21.66
N ASP A 520 18.90 24.32 21.63
CA ASP A 520 17.77 23.68 20.95
C ASP A 520 17.39 24.52 19.72
N LEU A 521 17.49 23.91 18.53
CA LEU A 521 17.18 24.60 17.28
C LEU A 521 15.70 24.87 17.06
N HIS A 522 14.81 24.42 17.96
CA HIS A 522 13.36 24.71 17.85
C HIS A 522 13.01 26.09 18.37
N ARG A 523 11.83 26.57 17.96
CA ARG A 523 11.18 27.71 18.58
C ARG A 523 10.80 27.42 20.03
N PRO A 524 10.83 28.42 20.94
CA PRO A 524 11.23 29.80 20.70
C PRO A 524 12.76 30.04 20.78
N TYR A 525 13.56 29.04 21.15
CA TYR A 525 14.97 29.19 21.50
C TYR A 525 15.82 29.71 20.35
N ILE A 526 15.62 29.23 19.14
CA ILE A 526 16.29 29.70 17.92
C ILE A 526 15.93 31.15 17.59
N ASP A 527 14.73 31.60 17.96
CA ASP A 527 14.24 32.96 17.68
C ASP A 527 14.95 34.01 18.55
N GLU A 528 15.64 33.61 19.62
CA GLU A 528 16.45 34.48 20.48
C GLU A 528 17.80 34.81 19.89
N LEU A 529 18.27 34.05 18.86
CA LEU A 529 19.55 34.26 18.21
C LEU A 529 19.48 35.41 17.18
N TYR A 530 20.44 36.35 17.29
CA TYR A 530 20.55 37.47 16.35
C TYR A 530 22.00 37.82 16.07
N TYR A 531 22.22 38.55 14.97
CA TYR A 531 23.54 39.03 14.56
C TYR A 531 23.44 40.36 13.80
N ASP A 532 24.55 40.99 13.46
CA ASP A 532 24.57 42.27 12.79
C ASP A 532 24.29 42.14 11.28
N CYS A 533 23.49 43.06 10.73
CA CYS A 533 23.19 43.08 9.31
C CYS A 533 24.43 43.47 8.51
N SER A 534 24.71 42.68 7.44
CA SER A 534 25.81 42.94 6.53
C SER A 534 25.65 44.21 5.66
N LYS A 535 24.44 44.78 5.56
CA LYS A 535 24.10 45.92 4.74
C LYS A 535 23.81 47.22 5.48
N CYS A 536 23.55 47.15 6.77
CA CYS A 536 23.23 48.36 7.59
C CYS A 536 23.51 48.07 9.08
N ALA A 537 23.25 49.06 9.94
CA ALA A 537 23.46 48.95 11.39
C ALA A 537 22.32 48.19 12.13
N GLY A 538 21.39 47.56 11.41
CA GLY A 538 20.26 46.83 11.99
C GLY A 538 20.68 45.41 12.45
N LYS A 539 19.84 44.80 13.31
CA LYS A 539 20.01 43.42 13.74
C LYS A 539 19.21 42.48 12.84
N MET A 540 19.85 41.35 12.49
CA MET A 540 19.20 40.22 11.80
C MET A 540 18.48 39.38 12.84
N LYS A 541 17.18 39.17 12.65
CA LYS A 541 16.35 38.28 13.48
C LYS A 541 15.71 37.22 12.62
N ARG A 542 15.58 36.01 13.16
CA ARG A 542 14.95 34.92 12.42
C ARG A 542 13.45 35.24 12.17
N ILE A 543 12.97 34.86 10.99
CA ILE A 543 11.54 34.89 10.66
C ILE A 543 10.78 33.81 11.44
N ALA A 544 9.49 34.02 11.69
CA ALA A 544 8.74 33.16 12.62
C ALA A 544 8.37 31.79 12.06
N GLU A 545 8.44 31.57 10.76
CA GLU A 545 7.97 30.36 10.08
C GLU A 545 8.86 29.14 10.38
N VAL A 546 8.24 27.96 10.35
CA VAL A 546 8.89 26.66 10.31
C VAL A 546 8.71 26.04 8.91
N ILE A 547 9.45 25.02 8.56
CA ILE A 547 9.30 24.35 7.27
C ILE A 547 8.21 23.27 7.33
N ASP A 548 7.74 22.88 6.17
CA ASP A 548 6.84 21.76 5.93
C ASP A 548 7.51 20.45 6.37
N CYS A 549 6.84 19.62 7.17
CA CYS A 549 7.34 18.31 7.59
C CYS A 549 7.64 17.36 6.43
N TRP A 550 7.02 17.58 5.27
CA TRP A 550 7.36 16.84 4.05
C TRP A 550 8.76 17.18 3.52
N PHE A 551 9.26 18.38 3.82
CA PHE A 551 10.66 18.71 3.56
C PHE A 551 11.58 17.93 4.50
N ASP A 552 11.27 17.87 5.79
CA ASP A 552 12.03 17.09 6.75
C ASP A 552 12.12 15.63 6.32
N SER A 553 10.98 14.97 6.11
CA SER A 553 10.93 13.57 5.67
C SER A 553 11.58 13.34 4.30
N GLY A 554 11.49 14.30 3.38
CA GLY A 554 12.11 14.23 2.05
C GLY A 554 13.64 14.45 2.08
N ALA A 555 14.16 15.18 3.07
CA ALA A 555 15.60 15.40 3.25
C ALA A 555 16.33 14.20 3.88
N MET A 556 15.59 13.15 4.30
CA MET A 556 16.19 12.03 5.02
C MET A 556 17.33 11.35 4.28
N SER A 557 17.30 11.37 2.95
CA SER A 557 18.37 10.78 2.12
C SER A 557 19.76 11.33 2.43
N ILE A 558 19.83 12.54 2.99
CA ILE A 558 21.06 13.23 3.40
C ILE A 558 21.10 13.48 4.92
N ALA A 559 19.96 13.88 5.50
CA ALA A 559 19.92 14.32 6.89
C ALA A 559 20.09 13.17 7.90
N GLN A 560 19.67 11.96 7.59
CA GLN A 560 19.95 10.78 8.43
C GLN A 560 21.46 10.52 8.63
N TRP A 561 22.31 11.08 7.79
CA TRP A 561 23.75 10.93 7.83
C TRP A 561 24.45 12.19 8.34
N HIS A 562 23.71 13.22 8.72
CA HIS A 562 24.24 14.54 9.06
C HIS A 562 25.18 15.08 7.96
N TYR A 563 24.78 14.86 6.67
CA TYR A 563 25.53 15.38 5.52
C TYR A 563 25.25 16.89 5.35
N PRO A 564 26.26 17.71 4.98
CA PRO A 564 27.64 17.36 4.70
C PRO A 564 28.57 17.44 5.92
N PHE A 565 28.10 17.86 7.10
CA PHE A 565 28.90 18.16 8.30
C PHE A 565 29.61 16.91 8.84
N LYS A 566 28.95 15.76 8.77
CA LYS A 566 29.54 14.43 8.85
C LYS A 566 29.30 13.70 7.54
N ASN A 567 29.99 12.62 7.29
CA ASN A 567 29.76 11.77 6.11
C ASN A 567 29.81 12.50 4.75
N GLY A 568 30.76 13.41 4.57
CA GLY A 568 30.94 14.17 3.33
C GLY A 568 31.12 13.34 2.05
N THR A 569 31.42 12.03 2.18
CA THR A 569 31.54 11.06 1.06
C THR A 569 30.19 10.45 0.63
N LEU A 570 29.10 10.71 1.34
CA LEU A 570 27.77 10.10 1.18
C LEU A 570 27.34 9.91 -0.28
N LEU A 571 27.54 10.91 -1.11
CA LEU A 571 27.11 10.90 -2.51
C LEU A 571 27.90 9.93 -3.40
N ASN A 572 29.05 9.42 -2.92
CA ASN A 572 30.00 8.62 -3.70
C ASN A 572 30.38 7.29 -3.04
N ASP A 573 29.88 6.96 -1.84
CA ASP A 573 30.26 5.77 -1.09
C ASP A 573 29.21 4.64 -1.13
N GLY A 574 28.23 4.78 -2.02
CA GLY A 574 27.17 3.78 -2.26
C GLY A 574 26.00 3.84 -1.29
N ARG A 575 25.93 4.83 -0.39
CA ARG A 575 24.76 5.06 0.48
C ARG A 575 23.64 5.88 -0.17
N PHE A 576 23.96 6.59 -1.23
CA PHE A 576 23.07 7.43 -2.03
C PHE A 576 23.29 7.18 -3.52
N PRO A 577 22.25 7.04 -4.36
CA PRO A 577 20.83 6.90 -3.99
C PRO A 577 20.50 5.56 -3.36
N ALA A 578 19.32 5.44 -2.70
CA ALA A 578 18.83 4.15 -2.21
C ALA A 578 18.60 3.16 -3.35
N ASP A 579 18.88 1.89 -3.10
CA ASP A 579 18.55 0.82 -4.06
C ASP A 579 17.05 0.49 -4.04
N TYR A 580 16.38 0.70 -2.89
CA TYR A 580 14.99 0.32 -2.72
C TYR A 580 14.26 1.21 -1.73
N ILE A 581 12.99 1.54 -2.07
CA ILE A 581 12.00 2.14 -1.19
C ILE A 581 10.63 1.49 -1.40
N CYS A 582 9.76 1.53 -0.40
CA CYS A 582 8.41 0.98 -0.50
C CYS A 582 7.43 1.71 0.42
N GLU A 583 6.36 2.27 -0.14
CA GLU A 583 5.24 2.87 0.62
C GLU A 583 3.92 2.76 -0.15
N GLY A 584 2.83 3.27 0.47
CA GLY A 584 1.52 3.32 -0.14
C GLY A 584 1.42 4.28 -1.33
N VAL A 585 0.42 4.10 -2.16
CA VAL A 585 0.17 4.88 -3.38
C VAL A 585 -0.12 6.36 -3.10
N ASP A 586 -0.58 6.70 -1.91
CA ASP A 586 -0.74 8.08 -1.44
C ASP A 586 0.60 8.84 -1.42
N GLN A 587 1.72 8.14 -1.20
CA GLN A 587 3.07 8.71 -1.15
C GLN A 587 3.60 9.17 -2.52
N THR A 588 2.91 8.87 -3.61
CA THR A 588 3.17 9.50 -4.92
C THR A 588 2.93 11.02 -4.89
N ARG A 589 2.08 11.48 -3.98
CA ARG A 589 1.84 12.90 -3.67
C ARG A 589 2.24 13.21 -2.22
N GLY A 590 3.38 12.69 -1.78
CA GLY A 590 3.94 12.83 -0.45
C GLY A 590 5.42 12.50 -0.47
N TRP A 591 5.85 11.50 0.29
CA TRP A 591 7.25 11.18 0.50
C TRP A 591 8.04 10.80 -0.76
N PHE A 592 7.46 10.05 -1.70
CA PHE A 592 8.13 9.76 -2.98
C PHE A 592 8.45 11.04 -3.74
N TYR A 593 7.51 12.01 -3.76
CA TYR A 593 7.72 13.28 -4.41
C TYR A 593 8.74 14.14 -3.68
N SER A 594 8.64 14.33 -2.37
CA SER A 594 9.56 15.19 -1.61
C SER A 594 11.00 14.69 -1.67
N LEU A 595 11.23 13.37 -1.57
CA LEU A 595 12.54 12.74 -1.79
C LEU A 595 13.10 13.06 -3.18
N HIS A 596 12.30 12.86 -4.21
CA HIS A 596 12.71 13.06 -5.59
C HIS A 596 12.97 14.54 -5.90
N ALA A 597 12.09 15.43 -5.40
CA ALA A 597 12.20 16.87 -5.59
C ALA A 597 13.48 17.44 -4.93
N ILE A 598 13.72 17.14 -3.64
CA ILE A 598 14.91 17.63 -2.91
C ILE A 598 16.18 17.12 -3.56
N SER A 599 16.25 15.84 -3.89
CA SER A 599 17.42 15.26 -4.55
C SER A 599 17.70 15.86 -5.93
N THR A 600 16.65 16.09 -6.71
CA THR A 600 16.78 16.71 -8.04
C THR A 600 17.22 18.17 -7.94
N LEU A 601 16.66 18.93 -6.97
CA LEU A 601 17.03 20.33 -6.73
C LEU A 601 18.50 20.47 -6.31
N LEU A 602 19.02 19.55 -5.47
CA LEU A 602 20.36 19.61 -4.92
C LEU A 602 21.42 18.95 -5.82
N PHE A 603 21.10 17.79 -6.39
CA PHE A 603 22.10 16.91 -7.01
C PHE A 603 21.78 16.56 -8.46
N ASN A 604 20.64 17.00 -8.98
CA ASN A 604 20.21 16.74 -10.35
C ASN A 604 20.07 15.23 -10.69
N ARG A 605 19.70 14.41 -9.71
CA ARG A 605 19.46 12.97 -9.84
C ARG A 605 18.44 12.47 -8.81
N PRO A 606 17.76 11.34 -9.05
CA PRO A 606 16.84 10.75 -8.07
C PRO A 606 17.58 10.25 -6.83
N SER A 607 16.89 10.21 -5.69
CA SER A 607 17.41 9.69 -4.42
C SER A 607 17.17 8.19 -4.23
N TYR A 608 16.48 7.52 -5.14
CA TYR A 608 16.18 6.10 -5.12
C TYR A 608 16.08 5.51 -6.53
N LYS A 609 16.35 4.19 -6.65
CA LYS A 609 16.40 3.46 -7.92
C LYS A 609 15.17 2.60 -8.18
N ASN A 610 14.65 1.90 -7.14
CA ASN A 610 13.55 0.95 -7.28
C ASN A 610 12.48 1.25 -6.24
N VAL A 611 11.21 1.20 -6.67
CA VAL A 611 10.04 1.49 -5.82
C VAL A 611 9.03 0.36 -5.95
N ILE A 612 8.62 -0.21 -4.81
CA ILE A 612 7.35 -0.95 -4.75
C ILE A 612 6.29 0.02 -4.19
N CYS A 613 5.29 0.31 -5.02
CA CYS A 613 4.18 1.17 -4.67
C CYS A 613 2.96 0.31 -4.30
N LEU A 614 2.44 0.47 -3.08
CA LEU A 614 1.41 -0.39 -2.52
C LEU A 614 0.01 0.21 -2.69
N GLY A 615 -0.94 -0.64 -3.07
CA GLY A 615 -2.36 -0.29 -3.11
C GLY A 615 -3.00 -0.20 -1.73
N LEU A 616 -4.24 0.29 -1.69
CA LEU A 616 -5.00 0.47 -0.45
C LEU A 616 -5.45 -0.87 0.16
N ILE A 617 -5.63 -0.87 1.48
CA ILE A 617 -6.31 -1.96 2.18
C ILE A 617 -7.79 -1.58 2.34
N LEU A 618 -8.65 -2.48 1.92
CA LEU A 618 -10.10 -2.38 1.97
C LEU A 618 -10.66 -3.39 2.99
N ASP A 619 -11.84 -3.13 3.51
CA ASP A 619 -12.53 -4.09 4.35
C ASP A 619 -13.05 -5.33 3.56
N ALA A 620 -13.71 -6.26 4.22
CA ALA A 620 -14.26 -7.46 3.59
C ALA A 620 -15.25 -7.15 2.45
N LYS A 621 -15.93 -6.01 2.51
CA LYS A 621 -16.90 -5.56 1.50
C LYS A 621 -16.25 -4.82 0.32
N GLY A 622 -14.97 -4.45 0.44
CA GLY A 622 -14.25 -3.67 -0.54
C GLY A 622 -14.35 -2.15 -0.32
N GLU A 623 -14.73 -1.70 0.87
CA GLU A 623 -14.78 -0.30 1.24
C GLU A 623 -13.48 0.15 1.91
N LYS A 624 -13.13 1.43 1.75
CA LYS A 624 -11.97 2.04 2.43
C LYS A 624 -12.20 1.99 3.94
N MET A 625 -11.21 1.48 4.68
CA MET A 625 -11.22 1.46 6.13
C MET A 625 -11.06 2.86 6.69
N SER A 626 -11.88 3.23 7.66
CA SER A 626 -11.76 4.47 8.42
C SER A 626 -12.31 4.31 9.84
N LYS A 627 -11.73 5.06 10.80
CA LYS A 627 -12.22 5.07 12.19
C LYS A 627 -13.66 5.57 12.28
N ALA A 628 -14.03 6.53 11.42
CA ALA A 628 -15.39 7.08 11.37
C ALA A 628 -16.44 6.05 10.93
N LYS A 629 -16.07 5.10 10.06
CA LYS A 629 -16.95 4.01 9.61
C LYS A 629 -16.96 2.81 10.58
N GLY A 630 -16.04 2.76 11.54
CA GLY A 630 -15.92 1.65 12.49
C GLY A 630 -15.49 0.32 11.86
N ASN A 631 -14.95 0.33 10.63
CA ASN A 631 -14.54 -0.85 9.88
C ASN A 631 -13.03 -1.10 9.87
N VAL A 632 -12.29 -0.42 10.74
CA VAL A 632 -10.84 -0.61 10.90
C VAL A 632 -10.56 -1.93 11.61
N VAL A 633 -9.71 -2.76 11.04
CA VAL A 633 -9.23 -3.98 11.66
C VAL A 633 -7.90 -3.70 12.37
N GLU A 634 -7.87 -3.96 13.68
CA GLU A 634 -6.64 -3.85 14.46
C GLU A 634 -5.74 -5.07 14.20
N PRO A 635 -4.43 -4.87 13.97
CA PRO A 635 -3.52 -5.95 13.62
C PRO A 635 -3.19 -6.89 14.78
N LYS A 636 -3.07 -6.36 15.99
CA LYS A 636 -2.62 -7.12 17.18
C LYS A 636 -3.47 -8.36 17.48
N PRO A 637 -4.82 -8.31 17.48
CA PRO A 637 -5.65 -9.50 17.66
C PRO A 637 -5.42 -10.57 16.58
N ILE A 638 -5.23 -10.16 15.33
CA ILE A 638 -4.98 -11.08 14.20
C ILE A 638 -3.65 -11.81 14.38
N ILE A 639 -2.59 -11.07 14.68
CA ILE A 639 -1.24 -11.62 14.89
C ILE A 639 -1.23 -12.58 16.09
N ASN A 640 -1.90 -12.23 17.19
CA ASN A 640 -1.99 -13.06 18.38
C ASN A 640 -2.79 -14.36 18.16
N LYS A 641 -3.67 -14.39 17.16
CA LYS A 641 -4.49 -15.55 16.84
C LYS A 641 -3.87 -16.45 15.77
N TYR A 642 -3.35 -15.88 14.70
CA TYR A 642 -2.89 -16.61 13.52
C TYR A 642 -1.36 -16.60 13.32
N GLY A 643 -0.66 -15.68 13.97
CA GLY A 643 0.76 -15.43 13.78
C GLY A 643 1.06 -14.35 12.76
N ALA A 644 2.27 -13.84 12.83
CA ALA A 644 2.79 -12.82 11.93
C ALA A 644 3.09 -13.38 10.53
N ASP A 645 3.60 -14.62 10.43
CA ASP A 645 3.91 -15.26 9.16
C ASP A 645 2.66 -15.46 8.29
N ALA A 646 1.50 -15.77 8.88
CA ALA A 646 0.24 -15.87 8.16
C ALA A 646 -0.16 -14.53 7.52
N LEU A 647 0.02 -13.43 8.26
CA LEU A 647 -0.26 -12.08 7.80
C LEU A 647 0.74 -11.66 6.70
N ARG A 648 2.03 -11.93 6.89
CA ARG A 648 3.09 -11.67 5.91
C ARG A 648 2.81 -12.41 4.61
N TRP A 649 2.51 -13.71 4.67
CA TRP A 649 2.19 -14.53 3.51
C TRP A 649 1.01 -13.97 2.73
N TYR A 650 -0.08 -13.65 3.44
CA TYR A 650 -1.24 -13.03 2.82
C TYR A 650 -0.88 -11.75 2.06
N PHE A 651 -0.18 -10.82 2.70
CA PHE A 651 0.17 -9.55 2.08
C PHE A 651 1.04 -9.71 0.84
N LEU A 652 1.95 -10.66 0.87
CA LEU A 652 2.89 -10.88 -0.23
C LEU A 652 2.27 -11.64 -1.42
N THR A 653 1.24 -12.49 -1.18
CA THR A 653 0.72 -13.42 -2.20
C THR A 653 -0.67 -13.10 -2.74
N ALA A 654 -1.52 -12.41 -1.96
CA ALA A 654 -2.94 -12.23 -2.28
C ALA A 654 -3.18 -11.47 -3.59
N SER A 655 -2.46 -10.37 -3.81
CA SER A 655 -2.58 -9.57 -5.02
C SER A 655 -1.27 -8.84 -5.34
N PRO A 656 -1.05 -8.42 -6.58
CA PRO A 656 0.08 -7.56 -6.94
C PRO A 656 0.15 -6.31 -6.06
N PRO A 657 1.34 -5.78 -5.76
CA PRO A 657 1.54 -4.69 -4.79
C PRO A 657 0.64 -3.47 -5.00
N GLY A 658 0.51 -2.97 -6.22
CA GLY A 658 -0.27 -1.77 -6.53
C GLY A 658 -1.79 -1.94 -6.47
N ASN A 659 -2.28 -3.16 -6.37
CA ASN A 659 -3.73 -3.42 -6.32
C ASN A 659 -4.26 -3.25 -4.90
N ALA A 660 -5.50 -2.75 -4.80
CA ALA A 660 -6.21 -2.74 -3.53
C ALA A 660 -6.44 -4.17 -3.01
N ARG A 661 -6.33 -4.36 -1.68
CA ARG A 661 -6.46 -5.65 -1.00
C ARG A 661 -7.64 -5.65 -0.05
N ARG A 662 -8.52 -6.63 -0.16
CA ARG A 662 -9.55 -6.88 0.85
C ARG A 662 -8.92 -7.57 2.03
N PHE A 663 -9.23 -7.15 3.23
CA PHE A 663 -8.67 -7.70 4.46
C PHE A 663 -9.77 -8.11 5.44
N SER A 664 -9.69 -9.35 5.92
CA SER A 664 -10.54 -9.85 6.98
C SER A 664 -9.86 -11.01 7.72
N GLU A 665 -10.31 -11.28 8.93
CA GLU A 665 -9.84 -12.41 9.73
C GLU A 665 -10.06 -13.76 9.03
N GLN A 666 -11.19 -13.91 8.32
CA GLN A 666 -11.54 -15.15 7.61
C GLN A 666 -10.50 -15.48 6.53
N ILE A 667 -10.02 -14.47 5.79
CA ILE A 667 -9.01 -14.64 4.74
C ILE A 667 -7.69 -15.13 5.35
N ILE A 668 -7.27 -14.58 6.48
CA ILE A 668 -6.03 -15.01 7.15
C ILE A 668 -6.16 -16.45 7.67
N SER A 669 -7.32 -16.82 8.21
CA SER A 669 -7.60 -18.22 8.61
C SER A 669 -7.48 -19.18 7.43
N GLU A 670 -7.95 -18.80 6.26
CA GLU A 670 -7.87 -19.62 5.04
C GLU A 670 -6.44 -19.81 4.56
N VAL A 671 -5.66 -18.73 4.50
CA VAL A 671 -4.22 -18.76 4.18
C VAL A 671 -3.47 -19.68 5.13
N THR A 672 -3.72 -19.56 6.43
CA THR A 672 -3.09 -20.44 7.43
C THR A 672 -3.39 -21.90 7.14
N ARG A 673 -4.63 -22.23 6.80
CA ARG A 673 -5.06 -23.60 6.52
C ARG A 673 -4.51 -24.13 5.20
N GLN A 674 -4.55 -23.35 4.14
CA GLN A 674 -4.20 -23.81 2.79
C GLN A 674 -2.70 -23.91 2.59
N PHE A 675 -1.93 -22.99 3.11
CA PHE A 675 -0.49 -22.94 2.91
C PHE A 675 0.30 -23.45 4.13
N MET A 676 0.22 -22.75 5.27
CA MET A 676 1.09 -23.00 6.41
C MET A 676 0.89 -24.40 7.01
N LEU A 677 -0.37 -24.81 7.22
CA LEU A 677 -0.67 -26.15 7.74
C LEU A 677 -0.32 -27.24 6.72
N THR A 678 -0.45 -26.97 5.42
CA THR A 678 -0.06 -27.93 4.39
C THR A 678 1.45 -28.20 4.45
N LEU A 679 2.26 -27.15 4.46
CA LEU A 679 3.72 -27.28 4.60
C LEU A 679 4.10 -27.93 5.96
N TRP A 680 3.46 -27.50 7.04
CA TRP A 680 3.68 -28.08 8.37
C TRP A 680 3.40 -29.58 8.42
N ASN A 681 2.33 -30.03 7.77
CA ASN A 681 2.00 -31.46 7.68
C ASN A 681 3.05 -32.25 6.91
N VAL A 682 3.59 -31.71 5.81
CA VAL A 682 4.68 -32.34 5.06
C VAL A 682 5.95 -32.45 5.92
N TYR A 683 6.28 -31.36 6.61
CA TYR A 683 7.42 -31.31 7.52
C TYR A 683 7.27 -32.29 8.71
N SER A 684 6.12 -32.29 9.38
CA SER A 684 5.83 -33.24 10.48
C SER A 684 5.87 -34.69 10.01
N PHE A 685 5.30 -34.96 8.83
CA PHE A 685 5.38 -36.28 8.20
C PHE A 685 6.84 -36.71 8.01
N PHE A 686 7.66 -35.89 7.40
CA PHE A 686 9.08 -36.18 7.19
C PHE A 686 9.80 -36.48 8.50
N VAL A 687 9.70 -35.58 9.49
CA VAL A 687 10.41 -35.72 10.77
C VAL A 687 9.99 -36.99 11.52
N THR A 688 8.69 -37.30 11.50
CA THR A 688 8.15 -38.50 12.16
C THR A 688 8.80 -39.79 11.61
N TYR A 689 8.73 -39.97 10.29
CA TYR A 689 9.29 -41.20 9.67
C TYR A 689 10.82 -41.21 9.65
N ALA A 690 11.46 -40.05 9.44
CA ALA A 690 12.92 -39.94 9.48
C ALA A 690 13.50 -40.31 10.85
N ASN A 691 12.81 -39.99 11.95
CA ASN A 691 13.23 -40.39 13.30
C ASN A 691 13.00 -41.90 13.55
N ILE A 692 11.89 -42.46 13.06
CA ILE A 692 11.60 -43.91 13.15
C ILE A 692 12.69 -44.70 12.45
N ASP A 693 12.99 -44.34 11.20
CA ASP A 693 13.98 -45.08 10.40
C ASP A 693 15.42 -44.61 10.63
N LYS A 694 15.65 -43.70 11.58
CA LYS A 694 16.97 -43.13 11.92
C LYS A 694 17.71 -42.58 10.70
N PHE A 695 16.96 -41.94 9.80
CA PHE A 695 17.52 -41.34 8.60
C PHE A 695 18.58 -40.29 8.95
N ASN A 696 19.78 -40.44 8.33
CA ASN A 696 20.89 -39.52 8.53
C ASN A 696 21.19 -38.77 7.22
N PRO A 697 20.95 -37.46 7.14
CA PRO A 697 21.22 -36.67 5.93
C PRO A 697 22.71 -36.58 5.57
N SER A 698 23.65 -36.89 6.51
CA SER A 698 25.09 -36.92 6.24
C SER A 698 25.52 -38.13 5.41
N SER A 699 24.71 -39.16 5.30
CA SER A 699 25.06 -40.42 4.58
C SER A 699 24.82 -40.34 3.06
N GLN A 700 24.58 -39.14 2.50
CA GLN A 700 24.17 -38.92 1.10
C GLN A 700 25.24 -39.17 0.03
N ASN A 701 26.45 -39.63 0.36
CA ASN A 701 27.51 -39.94 -0.61
C ASN A 701 27.27 -41.23 -1.43
N ARG A 702 26.11 -41.86 -1.31
CA ARG A 702 25.71 -43.00 -2.10
C ARG A 702 24.94 -42.58 -3.34
N LYS A 703 25.26 -43.17 -4.48
CA LYS A 703 24.46 -43.05 -5.71
C LYS A 703 23.08 -43.66 -5.43
N LEU A 704 22.08 -42.78 -5.27
CA LEU A 704 20.70 -43.22 -5.02
C LEU A 704 20.01 -43.51 -6.33
N ASP A 705 19.17 -44.54 -6.32
CA ASP A 705 18.30 -44.89 -7.45
C ASP A 705 16.99 -44.09 -7.33
N LEU A 706 16.96 -42.93 -7.99
CA LEU A 706 15.84 -42.01 -7.93
C LEU A 706 14.67 -42.51 -8.79
N SER A 707 13.47 -42.54 -8.22
CA SER A 707 12.26 -42.83 -8.96
C SER A 707 11.88 -41.65 -9.90
N ILE A 708 10.99 -41.90 -10.85
CA ILE A 708 10.46 -40.85 -11.73
C ILE A 708 9.82 -39.68 -10.94
N LEU A 709 9.20 -39.97 -9.80
CA LEU A 709 8.63 -38.94 -8.91
C LEU A 709 9.71 -38.07 -8.25
N ASP A 710 10.84 -38.69 -7.87
CA ASP A 710 11.99 -37.98 -7.31
C ASP A 710 12.61 -37.05 -8.36
N HIS A 711 12.84 -37.54 -9.56
CA HIS A 711 13.35 -36.75 -10.69
C HIS A 711 12.44 -35.59 -11.00
N TRP A 712 11.11 -35.78 -11.00
CA TRP A 712 10.14 -34.74 -11.26
C TRP A 712 10.19 -33.67 -10.19
N ILE A 713 10.07 -34.00 -8.91
CA ILE A 713 9.99 -32.98 -7.84
C ILE A 713 11.31 -32.22 -7.68
N ILE A 714 12.46 -32.87 -7.94
CA ILE A 714 13.78 -32.23 -7.98
C ILE A 714 13.87 -31.25 -9.16
N SER A 715 13.29 -31.62 -10.32
CA SER A 715 13.19 -30.74 -11.49
C SER A 715 12.34 -29.50 -11.16
N GLU A 716 11.14 -29.69 -10.62
CA GLU A 716 10.26 -28.60 -10.20
C GLU A 716 10.93 -27.72 -9.12
N LEU A 717 11.67 -28.29 -8.19
CA LEU A 717 12.41 -27.54 -7.16
C LEU A 717 13.47 -26.62 -7.77
N ASN A 718 14.25 -27.11 -8.72
CA ASN A 718 15.30 -26.31 -9.37
C ASN A 718 14.70 -25.21 -10.28
N GLN A 719 13.57 -25.50 -10.93
CA GLN A 719 12.81 -24.49 -11.66
C GLN A 719 12.26 -23.42 -10.71
N LEU A 720 11.67 -23.83 -9.55
CA LEU A 720 11.17 -22.93 -8.52
C LEU A 720 12.26 -21.97 -8.01
N ILE A 721 13.45 -22.52 -7.67
CA ILE A 721 14.57 -21.68 -7.21
C ILE A 721 14.87 -20.59 -8.23
N THR A 722 15.00 -20.96 -9.50
CA THR A 722 15.29 -20.02 -10.59
C THR A 722 14.18 -18.96 -10.74
N ASP A 723 12.94 -19.39 -10.70
CA ASP A 723 11.79 -18.51 -10.89
C ASP A 723 11.59 -17.53 -9.74
N VAL A 724 11.79 -18.00 -8.50
CA VAL A 724 11.71 -17.14 -7.30
C VAL A 724 12.83 -16.12 -7.29
N ASP A 725 14.06 -16.55 -7.64
CA ASP A 725 15.21 -15.64 -7.76
C ASP A 725 14.94 -14.52 -8.78
N ILE A 726 14.48 -14.87 -9.96
CA ILE A 726 14.13 -13.89 -11.01
C ILE A 726 13.01 -12.95 -10.56
N ALA A 727 11.97 -13.48 -9.92
CA ALA A 727 10.83 -12.66 -9.49
C ALA A 727 11.25 -11.65 -8.40
N LEU A 728 12.07 -12.07 -7.41
CA LEU A 728 12.55 -11.17 -6.36
C LEU A 728 13.58 -10.15 -6.87
N GLU A 729 14.45 -10.52 -7.82
CA GLU A 729 15.33 -9.56 -8.50
C GLU A 729 14.54 -8.47 -9.24
N ASN A 730 13.35 -8.82 -9.77
CA ASN A 730 12.44 -7.90 -10.44
C ASN A 730 11.44 -7.23 -9.48
N TYR A 731 11.66 -7.27 -8.17
CA TYR A 731 10.79 -6.66 -7.16
C TYR A 731 9.34 -7.16 -7.19
N ASN A 732 9.11 -8.43 -7.58
CA ASN A 732 7.81 -9.07 -7.67
C ASN A 732 7.66 -10.23 -6.65
N PRO A 733 7.55 -9.92 -5.35
CA PRO A 733 7.40 -10.96 -4.32
C PRO A 733 6.07 -11.73 -4.44
N THR A 734 5.05 -11.15 -5.05
CA THR A 734 3.76 -11.83 -5.23
C THR A 734 3.86 -13.01 -6.18
N GLU A 735 4.54 -12.86 -7.29
CA GLU A 735 4.79 -13.96 -8.21
C GLU A 735 5.66 -15.04 -7.57
N ALA A 736 6.74 -14.61 -6.89
CA ALA A 736 7.62 -15.52 -6.18
C ALA A 736 6.86 -16.37 -5.15
N GLY A 737 6.06 -15.74 -4.29
CA GLY A 737 5.28 -16.42 -3.26
C GLY A 737 4.25 -17.39 -3.83
N ARG A 738 3.53 -17.02 -4.89
CA ARG A 738 2.57 -17.90 -5.56
C ARG A 738 3.22 -19.15 -6.18
N LYS A 739 4.43 -18.99 -6.73
CA LYS A 739 5.19 -20.15 -7.24
C LYS A 739 5.59 -21.10 -6.11
N ILE A 740 6.00 -20.56 -4.95
CA ILE A 740 6.28 -21.38 -3.76
C ILE A 740 5.01 -22.12 -3.30
N GLU A 741 3.86 -21.44 -3.24
CA GLU A 741 2.58 -22.03 -2.83
C GLU A 741 2.18 -23.19 -3.74
N ASN A 742 2.28 -23.01 -5.06
CA ASN A 742 2.02 -24.07 -6.03
C ASN A 742 2.93 -25.27 -5.84
N PHE A 743 4.24 -25.02 -5.62
CA PHE A 743 5.18 -26.11 -5.36
C PHE A 743 4.87 -26.87 -4.06
N VAL A 744 4.51 -26.17 -2.98
CA VAL A 744 4.12 -26.81 -1.72
C VAL A 744 2.86 -27.66 -1.90
N SER A 745 1.91 -27.20 -2.71
CA SER A 745 0.73 -27.98 -3.08
C SER A 745 1.10 -29.24 -3.85
N ASP A 746 1.97 -29.15 -4.85
CA ASP A 746 2.45 -30.28 -5.65
C ASP A 746 3.26 -31.26 -4.79
N LEU A 747 4.13 -30.74 -3.92
CA LEU A 747 4.91 -31.54 -2.98
C LEU A 747 3.99 -32.35 -2.05
N SER A 748 2.96 -31.73 -1.47
CA SER A 748 2.03 -32.37 -0.57
C SER A 748 1.08 -33.33 -1.28
N ASN A 749 0.37 -32.83 -2.30
CA ASN A 749 -0.77 -33.49 -2.90
C ASN A 749 -0.40 -34.49 -3.99
N TRP A 750 0.82 -34.39 -4.54
CA TRP A 750 1.28 -35.32 -5.55
C TRP A 750 2.49 -36.14 -5.07
N TYR A 751 3.62 -35.50 -4.75
CA TYR A 751 4.82 -36.21 -4.38
C TYR A 751 4.68 -37.03 -3.07
N VAL A 752 4.38 -36.34 -1.93
CA VAL A 752 4.30 -37.01 -0.62
C VAL A 752 3.18 -38.04 -0.58
N ARG A 753 1.99 -37.68 -1.08
CA ARG A 753 0.84 -38.60 -1.06
C ARG A 753 1.12 -39.89 -1.83
N ARG A 754 1.77 -39.79 -2.99
CA ARG A 754 2.10 -40.96 -3.81
C ARG A 754 3.31 -41.74 -3.29
N SER A 755 4.22 -41.06 -2.61
CA SER A 755 5.41 -41.67 -2.04
C SER A 755 5.20 -42.28 -0.65
N ARG A 756 4.01 -42.14 -0.03
CA ARG A 756 3.75 -42.62 1.35
C ARG A 756 4.19 -44.04 1.62
N ARG A 757 3.92 -44.99 0.72
CA ARG A 757 4.32 -46.40 0.87
C ARG A 757 5.83 -46.57 0.96
N ARG A 758 6.61 -45.73 0.29
CA ARG A 758 8.08 -45.74 0.35
C ARG A 758 8.62 -45.44 1.74
N PHE A 759 7.93 -44.56 2.50
CA PHE A 759 8.33 -44.20 3.86
C PHE A 759 7.94 -45.22 4.93
N TRP A 760 6.80 -45.89 4.78
CA TRP A 760 6.29 -46.82 5.83
C TRP A 760 6.57 -48.29 5.59
N LYS A 761 7.11 -48.70 4.44
CA LYS A 761 7.53 -50.08 4.27
C LYS A 761 8.64 -50.46 5.25
N SER A 762 8.66 -51.72 5.68
CA SER A 762 9.63 -52.25 6.69
C SER A 762 11.08 -52.29 6.18
N GLU A 763 11.25 -52.45 4.86
CA GLU A 763 12.56 -52.56 4.22
C GLU A 763 13.21 -51.18 4.09
N ASN A 764 14.46 -51.05 4.55
CA ASN A 764 15.25 -49.83 4.40
C ASN A 764 16.17 -49.96 3.17
N ASP A 765 15.56 -49.94 1.99
CA ASP A 765 16.21 -50.09 0.70
C ASP A 765 16.63 -48.73 0.07
N SER A 766 17.27 -48.82 -1.10
CA SER A 766 17.73 -47.64 -1.86
C SER A 766 16.59 -46.71 -2.25
N ASP A 767 15.40 -47.24 -2.56
CA ASP A 767 14.22 -46.46 -2.92
C ASP A 767 13.67 -45.65 -1.74
N LYS A 768 13.64 -46.25 -0.53
CA LYS A 768 13.25 -45.54 0.70
C LYS A 768 14.23 -44.43 1.03
N LEU A 769 15.53 -44.69 0.92
CA LEU A 769 16.57 -43.67 1.13
C LEU A 769 16.48 -42.55 0.10
N ALA A 770 16.18 -42.86 -1.17
CA ALA A 770 15.95 -41.86 -2.21
C ALA A 770 14.77 -40.95 -1.88
N ALA A 771 13.64 -41.51 -1.40
CA ALA A 771 12.49 -40.75 -0.97
C ALA A 771 12.79 -39.77 0.17
N TYR A 772 13.51 -40.24 1.21
CA TYR A 772 13.95 -39.40 2.33
C TYR A 772 14.87 -38.28 1.86
N SER A 773 15.87 -38.58 1.07
CA SER A 773 16.85 -37.61 0.58
C SER A 773 16.20 -36.53 -0.29
N THR A 774 15.28 -36.94 -1.15
CA THR A 774 14.52 -36.02 -2.00
C THR A 774 13.62 -35.08 -1.19
N LEU A 775 12.83 -35.65 -0.24
CA LEU A 775 11.94 -34.84 0.59
C LEU A 775 12.72 -33.91 1.53
N TYR A 776 13.83 -34.37 2.08
CA TYR A 776 14.76 -33.57 2.89
C TYR A 776 15.29 -32.37 2.07
N GLN A 777 15.78 -32.63 0.85
CA GLN A 777 16.26 -31.56 -0.04
C GLN A 777 15.16 -30.55 -0.32
N CYS A 778 13.94 -30.98 -0.61
CA CYS A 778 12.80 -30.07 -0.84
C CYS A 778 12.52 -29.20 0.38
N LEU A 779 12.45 -29.76 1.58
CA LEU A 779 12.12 -29.04 2.80
C LEU A 779 13.22 -28.04 3.21
N VAL A 780 14.50 -28.42 3.12
CA VAL A 780 15.61 -27.51 3.43
C VAL A 780 15.67 -26.36 2.42
N THR A 781 15.44 -26.65 1.14
CA THR A 781 15.40 -25.59 0.11
C THR A 781 14.20 -24.68 0.31
N LEU A 782 13.03 -25.22 0.62
CA LEU A 782 11.84 -24.41 0.94
C LEU A 782 12.08 -23.52 2.16
N ALA A 783 12.75 -24.00 3.21
CA ALA A 783 13.09 -23.16 4.35
C ALA A 783 13.91 -21.92 3.93
N LYS A 784 14.87 -22.10 3.03
CA LYS A 784 15.67 -20.99 2.49
C LYS A 784 14.86 -20.04 1.59
N LEU A 785 14.00 -20.58 0.72
CA LEU A 785 13.15 -19.77 -0.17
C LEU A 785 12.10 -18.98 0.61
N LEU A 786 11.61 -19.53 1.71
CA LEU A 786 10.59 -18.93 2.57
C LEU A 786 11.16 -17.91 3.57
N ALA A 787 12.47 -17.90 3.82
CA ALA A 787 13.08 -17.01 4.80
C ALA A 787 12.72 -15.53 4.61
N PRO A 788 12.65 -14.96 3.39
CA PRO A 788 12.18 -13.60 3.20
C PRO A 788 10.66 -13.42 3.41
N PHE A 789 9.84 -14.45 3.24
CA PHE A 789 8.37 -14.39 3.25
C PHE A 789 7.78 -14.69 4.62
N THR A 790 8.10 -15.86 5.17
CA THR A 790 7.63 -16.38 6.45
C THR A 790 8.83 -16.73 7.32
N PRO A 791 9.52 -15.69 7.84
CA PRO A 791 10.83 -15.87 8.48
C PRO A 791 10.82 -16.76 9.71
N PHE A 792 9.73 -16.81 10.47
CA PHE A 792 9.61 -17.68 11.64
C PHE A 792 9.46 -19.15 11.26
N LEU A 793 8.56 -19.45 10.34
CA LEU A 793 8.36 -20.81 9.85
C LEU A 793 9.64 -21.35 9.17
N ALA A 794 10.30 -20.49 8.40
CA ALA A 794 11.56 -20.82 7.75
C ALA A 794 12.67 -21.13 8.76
N GLU A 795 12.77 -20.35 9.83
CA GLU A 795 13.74 -20.57 10.91
C GLU A 795 13.47 -21.87 11.65
N GLU A 796 12.20 -22.17 11.99
CA GLU A 796 11.83 -23.44 12.64
C GLU A 796 12.24 -24.66 11.81
N LEU A 797 11.91 -24.64 10.50
CA LEU A 797 12.29 -25.73 9.59
C LEU A 797 13.81 -25.88 9.53
N TYR A 798 14.53 -24.79 9.36
CA TYR A 798 15.99 -24.80 9.25
C TYR A 798 16.67 -25.27 10.53
N ASN A 799 16.24 -24.77 11.68
CA ASN A 799 16.79 -25.16 12.97
C ASN A 799 16.63 -26.66 13.24
N ASN A 800 15.50 -27.24 12.90
CA ASN A 800 15.28 -28.66 13.09
C ASN A 800 15.95 -29.53 12.00
N LEU A 801 15.83 -29.11 10.73
CA LEU A 801 16.31 -29.94 9.62
C LEU A 801 17.82 -29.79 9.37
N VAL A 802 18.41 -28.64 9.72
CA VAL A 802 19.83 -28.35 9.45
C VAL A 802 20.63 -28.22 10.73
N CYS A 803 20.27 -27.35 11.66
CA CYS A 803 21.09 -27.13 12.85
C CYS A 803 21.09 -28.33 13.78
N SER A 804 19.96 -29.03 13.94
CA SER A 804 19.89 -30.23 14.82
C SER A 804 20.80 -31.38 14.36
N PRO A 805 20.79 -31.80 13.07
CA PRO A 805 21.68 -32.86 12.59
C PRO A 805 23.12 -32.40 12.34
N PHE A 806 23.34 -31.09 12.12
CA PHE A 806 24.65 -30.52 11.80
C PHE A 806 25.03 -29.38 12.75
N PRO A 807 25.60 -29.69 13.93
CA PRO A 807 25.91 -28.64 14.93
C PRO A 807 26.92 -27.58 14.50
N LYS A 808 27.60 -27.80 13.38
CA LYS A 808 28.55 -26.84 12.76
C LYS A 808 27.90 -25.98 11.66
N ALA A 809 26.63 -26.20 11.36
CA ALA A 809 25.90 -25.38 10.40
C ALA A 809 25.72 -23.93 10.93
N LEU A 810 25.39 -23.01 10.03
CA LEU A 810 25.04 -21.65 10.44
C LEU A 810 23.80 -21.69 11.35
N ASP A 811 23.81 -20.91 12.41
CA ASP A 811 22.80 -20.91 13.48
C ASP A 811 21.38 -20.52 12.98
N SER A 812 21.28 -19.88 11.82
CA SER A 812 20.01 -19.38 11.30
C SER A 812 19.93 -19.51 9.79
N VAL A 813 18.72 -19.71 9.28
CA VAL A 813 18.43 -19.68 7.85
C VAL A 813 18.80 -18.33 7.22
N HIS A 814 18.65 -17.24 7.97
CA HIS A 814 18.94 -15.87 7.52
C HIS A 814 20.44 -15.55 7.39
N LEU A 815 21.30 -16.39 7.97
CA LEU A 815 22.75 -16.31 7.80
C LEU A 815 23.22 -17.14 6.60
N SER A 816 22.36 -18.03 6.07
CA SER A 816 22.69 -18.88 4.92
C SER A 816 22.51 -18.14 3.61
N ASP A 817 23.18 -18.65 2.57
CA ASP A 817 23.00 -18.13 1.22
C ASP A 817 21.66 -18.57 0.61
N PHE A 818 21.13 -17.71 -0.25
CA PHE A 818 19.94 -18.01 -1.06
C PHE A 818 20.26 -19.16 -2.02
N PRO A 819 19.34 -20.13 -2.20
CA PRO A 819 19.63 -21.30 -3.03
C PRO A 819 19.82 -20.93 -4.50
N ILE A 820 20.67 -21.68 -5.17
CA ILE A 820 20.96 -21.55 -6.61
C ILE A 820 20.37 -22.75 -7.34
N GLY A 821 19.54 -22.50 -8.35
CA GLY A 821 18.94 -23.57 -9.18
C GLY A 821 19.97 -24.21 -10.11
N ASP A 822 20.05 -25.56 -10.10
CA ASP A 822 20.88 -26.31 -11.04
C ASP A 822 20.08 -26.61 -12.32
N LYS A 823 20.36 -25.83 -13.38
CA LYS A 823 19.69 -25.96 -14.68
C LYS A 823 19.81 -27.36 -15.30
N ARG A 824 20.85 -28.15 -14.95
CA ARG A 824 21.05 -29.52 -15.46
C ARG A 824 20.03 -30.51 -14.86
N LYS A 825 19.42 -30.19 -13.73
CA LYS A 825 18.39 -30.98 -13.06
C LYS A 825 16.96 -30.62 -13.51
N ILE A 826 16.79 -29.61 -14.35
CA ILE A 826 15.48 -29.19 -14.85
C ILE A 826 15.13 -30.04 -16.09
N ASP A 827 14.12 -30.88 -15.94
CA ASP A 827 13.52 -31.65 -17.03
C ASP A 827 12.14 -31.09 -17.40
N LYS A 828 12.11 -30.20 -18.38
CA LYS A 828 10.85 -29.55 -18.84
C LYS A 828 9.85 -30.55 -19.38
N ARG A 829 10.34 -31.64 -20.00
CA ARG A 829 9.47 -32.67 -20.57
C ARG A 829 8.75 -33.42 -19.48
N LEU A 830 9.49 -33.88 -18.45
CA LEU A 830 8.93 -34.56 -17.30
C LEU A 830 7.94 -33.67 -16.53
N SER A 831 8.22 -32.36 -16.43
CA SER A 831 7.29 -31.36 -15.86
C SER A 831 5.96 -31.30 -16.61
N VAL A 832 6.01 -31.24 -17.95
CA VAL A 832 4.80 -31.24 -18.81
C VAL A 832 4.03 -32.54 -18.68
N ASP A 833 4.74 -33.68 -18.75
CA ASP A 833 4.15 -35.01 -18.59
C ASP A 833 3.40 -35.14 -17.24
N THR A 834 4.05 -34.74 -16.14
CA THR A 834 3.43 -34.85 -14.80
C THR A 834 2.25 -33.90 -14.63
N LYS A 835 2.29 -32.70 -15.19
CA LYS A 835 1.13 -31.79 -15.20
C LYS A 835 -0.06 -32.40 -15.93
N LEU A 836 0.19 -33.09 -17.04
CA LEU A 836 -0.85 -33.85 -17.76
C LEU A 836 -1.42 -34.95 -16.86
N ALA A 837 -0.56 -35.72 -16.15
CA ALA A 837 -1.01 -36.76 -15.21
C ALA A 837 -1.91 -36.18 -14.10
N ILE A 838 -1.51 -35.07 -13.49
CA ILE A 838 -2.27 -34.38 -12.43
C ILE A 838 -3.65 -33.93 -12.96
N ARG A 839 -3.69 -33.37 -14.16
CA ARG A 839 -4.94 -32.92 -14.79
C ARG A 839 -5.89 -34.09 -15.09
N LEU A 840 -5.39 -35.13 -15.74
CA LEU A 840 -6.19 -36.31 -16.04
C LEU A 840 -6.69 -37.02 -14.79
N ALA A 841 -5.85 -37.12 -13.76
CA ALA A 841 -6.25 -37.66 -12.47
C ALA A 841 -7.33 -36.81 -11.78
N SER A 842 -7.27 -35.48 -11.91
CA SER A 842 -8.30 -34.60 -11.39
C SER A 842 -9.65 -34.81 -12.10
N LEU A 843 -9.65 -34.84 -13.42
CA LEU A 843 -10.85 -35.11 -14.23
C LEU A 843 -11.42 -36.51 -13.94
N GLY A 844 -10.55 -37.54 -13.85
CA GLY A 844 -10.99 -38.88 -13.53
C GLY A 844 -11.62 -38.99 -12.13
N ARG A 845 -11.08 -38.28 -11.14
CA ARG A 845 -11.72 -38.17 -9.80
C ARG A 845 -13.06 -37.44 -9.86
N ALA A 846 -13.18 -36.38 -10.67
CA ALA A 846 -14.45 -35.68 -10.88
C ALA A 846 -15.49 -36.62 -11.53
N ALA A 847 -15.10 -37.38 -12.58
CA ALA A 847 -15.97 -38.37 -13.21
C ALA A 847 -16.40 -39.47 -12.20
N ARG A 848 -15.48 -40.01 -11.41
CA ARG A 848 -15.80 -40.98 -10.34
C ARG A 848 -16.77 -40.41 -9.30
N SER A 849 -16.60 -39.15 -8.91
CA SER A 849 -17.48 -38.46 -7.96
C SER A 849 -18.90 -38.30 -8.54
N LYS A 850 -19.04 -37.97 -9.82
CA LYS A 850 -20.32 -37.89 -10.52
C LYS A 850 -21.01 -39.25 -10.55
N ALA A 851 -20.25 -40.33 -10.83
CA ALA A 851 -20.74 -41.71 -10.80
C ALA A 851 -21.06 -42.24 -9.38
N GLY A 852 -20.75 -41.49 -8.32
CA GLY A 852 -20.89 -41.96 -6.95
C GLY A 852 -19.93 -43.09 -6.55
N ILE A 853 -18.86 -43.30 -7.33
CA ILE A 853 -17.90 -44.42 -7.15
C ILE A 853 -16.70 -43.92 -6.34
N LYS A 854 -16.45 -44.50 -5.18
CA LYS A 854 -15.28 -44.18 -4.35
C LYS A 854 -13.96 -44.56 -5.07
N VAL A 855 -12.89 -43.77 -4.90
CA VAL A 855 -11.58 -44.03 -5.51
C VAL A 855 -11.02 -45.41 -5.05
N ARG A 856 -11.38 -45.93 -3.88
CA ARG A 856 -10.98 -47.26 -3.39
C ARG A 856 -11.57 -48.41 -4.19
N GLN A 857 -12.69 -48.20 -4.88
CA GLN A 857 -13.27 -49.19 -5.76
C GLN A 857 -12.45 -49.23 -7.08
N PRO A 858 -11.73 -50.29 -7.43
CA PRO A 858 -11.04 -50.37 -8.70
C PRO A 858 -12.05 -50.38 -9.85
N LEU A 859 -11.66 -49.81 -10.98
CA LEU A 859 -12.42 -49.85 -12.25
C LEU A 859 -11.60 -50.52 -13.35
N ALA A 860 -12.29 -51.05 -14.37
CA ALA A 860 -11.64 -51.81 -15.45
C ALA A 860 -10.79 -50.87 -16.33
N LYS A 861 -11.36 -49.77 -16.79
CA LYS A 861 -10.70 -48.88 -17.77
C LYS A 861 -11.17 -47.42 -17.62
N VAL A 862 -10.35 -46.54 -18.17
CA VAL A 862 -10.66 -45.15 -18.39
C VAL A 862 -10.39 -44.77 -19.84
N LEU A 863 -11.29 -44.03 -20.44
CA LEU A 863 -11.09 -43.44 -21.76
C LEU A 863 -10.59 -41.98 -21.60
N VAL A 864 -9.56 -41.63 -22.35
CA VAL A 864 -8.90 -40.32 -22.25
C VAL A 864 -8.90 -39.65 -23.61
N GLY A 865 -9.52 -38.49 -23.67
CA GLY A 865 -9.44 -37.53 -24.77
C GLY A 865 -8.39 -36.47 -24.46
N LEU A 866 -7.41 -36.30 -25.33
CA LEU A 866 -6.31 -35.34 -25.18
C LEU A 866 -6.60 -34.07 -25.99
N ALA A 867 -6.12 -32.94 -25.50
CA ALA A 867 -6.27 -31.67 -26.23
C ALA A 867 -5.39 -31.59 -27.47
N SER A 868 -4.32 -32.38 -27.54
CA SER A 868 -3.38 -32.45 -28.67
C SER A 868 -2.84 -33.85 -28.89
N LYS A 869 -2.71 -34.22 -30.17
CA LYS A 869 -2.07 -35.51 -30.57
C LYS A 869 -0.60 -35.62 -30.10
N ASN A 870 0.06 -34.52 -29.90
CA ASN A 870 1.44 -34.50 -29.36
C ASN A 870 1.54 -35.03 -27.92
N GLU A 871 0.43 -35.05 -27.19
CA GLU A 871 0.37 -35.52 -25.78
C GLU A 871 0.22 -37.04 -25.65
N ILE A 872 0.01 -37.75 -26.75
CA ILE A 872 -0.09 -39.22 -26.73
C ILE A 872 1.18 -39.86 -26.16
N GLN A 873 2.34 -39.40 -26.62
CA GLN A 873 3.62 -39.92 -26.11
C GLN A 873 3.84 -39.53 -24.62
N SER A 874 3.33 -38.34 -24.22
CA SER A 874 3.35 -37.94 -22.81
C SER A 874 2.48 -38.85 -21.97
N LEU A 875 1.27 -39.17 -22.40
CA LEU A 875 0.36 -40.07 -21.69
C LEU A 875 0.97 -41.48 -21.53
N GLU A 876 1.59 -42.02 -22.58
CA GLU A 876 2.24 -43.34 -22.49
C GLU A 876 3.34 -43.38 -21.41
N ARG A 877 4.12 -42.32 -21.25
CA ARG A 877 5.16 -42.24 -20.22
C ARG A 877 4.61 -42.13 -18.79
N ILE A 878 3.42 -41.48 -18.62
CA ILE A 878 2.80 -41.25 -17.32
C ILE A 878 1.59 -42.16 -17.07
N LYS A 879 1.23 -43.02 -17.98
CA LYS A 879 0.05 -43.91 -17.91
C LYS A 879 -0.04 -44.63 -16.57
N ALA A 880 1.05 -45.21 -16.12
CA ALA A 880 1.10 -45.88 -14.81
C ALA A 880 0.74 -44.97 -13.65
N GLN A 881 1.12 -43.68 -13.71
CA GLN A 881 0.80 -42.72 -12.67
C GLN A 881 -0.71 -42.36 -12.65
N VAL A 882 -1.34 -42.21 -13.81
CA VAL A 882 -2.77 -41.95 -13.95
C VAL A 882 -3.59 -43.17 -13.48
N LEU A 883 -3.21 -44.37 -13.89
CA LEU A 883 -3.89 -45.62 -13.51
C LEU A 883 -3.86 -45.83 -11.97
N ASP A 884 -2.71 -45.64 -11.38
CA ASP A 884 -2.49 -45.79 -9.93
C ASP A 884 -3.34 -44.75 -9.17
N GLU A 885 -3.33 -43.50 -9.62
CA GLU A 885 -4.04 -42.36 -8.99
C GLU A 885 -5.56 -42.52 -9.07
N LEU A 886 -6.05 -43.05 -10.16
CA LEU A 886 -7.47 -43.31 -10.37
C LEU A 886 -7.92 -44.66 -9.90
N ASN A 887 -6.98 -45.55 -9.51
CA ASN A 887 -7.26 -46.93 -9.17
C ASN A 887 -8.02 -47.66 -10.30
N ILE A 888 -7.44 -47.63 -11.51
CA ILE A 888 -8.03 -48.17 -12.76
C ILE A 888 -6.99 -49.14 -13.37
N LYS A 889 -7.46 -50.20 -14.06
CA LYS A 889 -6.57 -51.21 -14.59
C LYS A 889 -5.95 -50.85 -15.94
N ASP A 890 -6.65 -50.07 -16.78
CA ASP A 890 -6.16 -49.63 -18.10
C ASP A 890 -6.69 -48.27 -18.51
N ALA A 891 -5.92 -47.55 -19.34
CA ALA A 891 -6.31 -46.27 -19.95
C ALA A 891 -6.21 -46.39 -21.49
N ILE A 892 -7.25 -45.97 -22.16
CA ILE A 892 -7.39 -46.07 -23.62
C ILE A 892 -7.55 -44.63 -24.14
N ILE A 893 -6.77 -44.24 -25.14
CA ILE A 893 -6.87 -42.92 -25.79
C ILE A 893 -7.97 -43.02 -26.84
N VAL A 894 -8.86 -42.03 -26.86
CA VAL A 894 -9.96 -41.95 -27.82
C VAL A 894 -10.01 -40.55 -28.45
N GLU A 895 -10.37 -40.48 -29.75
CA GLU A 895 -10.42 -39.20 -30.47
C GLU A 895 -11.67 -38.37 -30.11
N ASN A 896 -12.78 -39.03 -29.79
CA ASN A 896 -14.03 -38.37 -29.46
C ASN A 896 -14.73 -39.04 -28.26
N VAL A 897 -14.50 -38.54 -27.07
CA VAL A 897 -15.10 -39.09 -25.84
C VAL A 897 -16.51 -38.59 -25.60
N LEU A 898 -16.90 -37.43 -26.19
CA LEU A 898 -18.24 -36.85 -26.01
C LEU A 898 -19.36 -37.68 -26.70
N GLU A 899 -19.03 -38.52 -27.65
CA GLU A 899 -19.97 -39.45 -28.27
C GLU A 899 -20.24 -40.68 -27.41
N LEU A 900 -19.54 -40.85 -26.28
CA LEU A 900 -19.62 -42.02 -25.40
C LEU A 900 -20.48 -41.77 -24.14
N GLU A 901 -21.32 -40.74 -24.12
CA GLU A 901 -22.33 -40.59 -23.05
C GLU A 901 -23.34 -41.76 -23.15
N SER A 902 -22.93 -42.87 -22.56
CA SER A 902 -23.74 -44.08 -22.43
C SER A 902 -23.87 -44.37 -20.91
N THR A 903 -24.82 -45.23 -20.56
CA THR A 903 -25.03 -45.69 -19.17
C THR A 903 -23.80 -46.41 -18.60
N GLU A 904 -22.77 -46.74 -19.42
CA GLU A 904 -21.57 -47.44 -19.03
C GLU A 904 -20.40 -46.55 -18.66
N TYR A 905 -20.43 -45.25 -19.05
CA TYR A 905 -19.33 -44.29 -18.76
C TYR A 905 -19.86 -43.02 -18.14
N GLU A 906 -19.10 -42.52 -17.16
CA GLU A 906 -19.30 -41.18 -16.59
C GLU A 906 -18.19 -40.25 -17.06
N VAL A 907 -18.53 -39.07 -17.55
CA VAL A 907 -17.60 -38.17 -18.24
C VAL A 907 -17.34 -36.89 -17.46
N SER A 908 -16.09 -36.42 -17.46
CA SER A 908 -15.67 -35.10 -17.02
C SER A 908 -14.71 -34.47 -18.01
N SER A 909 -14.97 -33.21 -18.39
CA SER A 909 -14.19 -32.49 -19.40
C SER A 909 -13.84 -31.09 -18.92
N GLU A 910 -12.62 -30.65 -19.25
CA GLU A 910 -12.12 -29.29 -18.99
C GLU A 910 -10.99 -28.94 -19.94
N ALA A 911 -11.01 -27.72 -20.50
CA ALA A 911 -9.93 -27.17 -21.31
C ALA A 911 -9.43 -28.09 -22.46
N GLY A 912 -10.32 -28.79 -23.12
CA GLY A 912 -10.00 -29.69 -24.25
C GLY A 912 -9.57 -31.11 -23.83
N TYR A 913 -9.49 -31.39 -22.55
CA TYR A 913 -9.24 -32.73 -22.01
C TYR A 913 -10.56 -33.38 -21.59
N THR A 914 -10.67 -34.67 -21.79
CA THR A 914 -11.85 -35.43 -21.38
C THR A 914 -11.43 -36.77 -20.80
N VAL A 915 -12.06 -37.14 -19.67
CA VAL A 915 -11.84 -38.42 -19.00
C VAL A 915 -13.20 -39.07 -18.77
N ALA A 916 -13.39 -40.27 -19.27
CA ALA A 916 -14.56 -41.11 -19.05
C ALA A 916 -14.20 -42.37 -18.30
N VAL A 917 -14.80 -42.56 -17.12
CA VAL A 917 -14.57 -43.77 -16.30
C VAL A 917 -15.63 -44.84 -16.57
N ASP A 918 -15.20 -46.08 -16.77
CA ASP A 918 -16.08 -47.24 -16.87
C ASP A 918 -16.80 -47.50 -15.56
N THR A 919 -18.13 -47.46 -15.55
CA THR A 919 -18.94 -47.64 -14.37
C THR A 919 -19.36 -49.08 -14.12
N ASN A 920 -18.98 -50.02 -15.03
CA ASN A 920 -19.29 -51.44 -14.89
C ASN A 920 -18.32 -52.09 -13.90
N ILE A 921 -18.80 -52.57 -12.77
CA ILE A 921 -18.02 -53.18 -11.69
C ILE A 921 -18.20 -54.68 -11.74
N THR A 922 -17.16 -55.39 -12.22
CA THR A 922 -17.18 -56.87 -12.23
C THR A 922 -17.10 -57.43 -10.80
N PRO A 923 -17.52 -58.69 -10.58
CA PRO A 923 -17.39 -59.32 -9.27
C PRO A 923 -15.94 -59.31 -8.72
N GLU A 924 -14.93 -59.46 -9.60
CA GLU A 924 -13.53 -59.41 -9.21
C GLU A 924 -13.12 -58.00 -8.71
N LEU A 925 -13.56 -56.95 -9.41
CA LEU A 925 -13.30 -55.57 -9.04
C LEU A 925 -14.05 -55.18 -7.75
N ALA A 926 -15.26 -55.70 -7.57
CA ALA A 926 -16.02 -55.52 -6.35
C ALA A 926 -15.29 -56.17 -5.15
N ALA A 927 -14.78 -57.42 -5.31
CA ALA A 927 -14.02 -58.11 -4.28
C ALA A 927 -12.72 -57.38 -3.91
N GLU A 928 -11.98 -56.83 -4.89
CA GLU A 928 -10.78 -56.01 -4.63
C GLU A 928 -11.15 -54.70 -3.93
N GLY A 929 -12.26 -54.08 -4.30
CA GLY A 929 -12.79 -52.89 -3.66
C GLY A 929 -13.13 -53.13 -2.19
N LEU A 930 -13.76 -54.25 -1.91
CA LEU A 930 -14.10 -54.68 -0.55
C LEU A 930 -12.85 -54.91 0.30
N ALA A 931 -11.82 -55.58 -0.24
CA ALA A 931 -10.53 -55.74 0.41
C ALA A 931 -9.89 -54.40 0.79
N ARG A 932 -9.92 -53.39 -0.09
CA ARG A 932 -9.42 -52.05 0.14
C ARG A 932 -10.24 -51.32 1.20
N ASP A 933 -11.55 -51.50 1.25
CA ASP A 933 -12.40 -50.97 2.31
C ASP A 933 -12.09 -51.58 3.68
N ILE A 934 -11.82 -52.90 3.76
CA ILE A 934 -11.37 -53.58 4.95
C ILE A 934 -10.03 -52.98 5.44
N VAL A 935 -9.04 -52.83 4.58
CA VAL A 935 -7.77 -52.17 4.91
C VAL A 935 -7.98 -50.79 5.50
N HIS A 936 -8.84 -50.02 4.87
CA HIS A 936 -9.13 -48.64 5.34
C HIS A 936 -9.76 -48.66 6.77
N ARG A 937 -10.67 -49.57 7.06
CA ARG A 937 -11.28 -49.69 8.40
C ARG A 937 -10.25 -50.12 9.43
N LEU A 938 -9.43 -51.08 9.11
CA LEU A 938 -8.36 -51.52 10.00
C LEU A 938 -7.34 -50.42 10.29
N GLN A 939 -6.96 -49.63 9.30
CA GLN A 939 -6.11 -48.45 9.51
C GLN A 939 -6.74 -47.37 10.38
N ASN A 940 -8.08 -47.15 10.28
CA ASN A 940 -8.81 -46.27 11.18
C ASN A 940 -8.84 -46.84 12.62
N MET A 941 -9.09 -48.14 12.78
CA MET A 941 -9.10 -48.79 14.08
C MET A 941 -7.72 -48.69 14.75
N ARG A 942 -6.61 -48.87 14.01
CA ARG A 942 -5.24 -48.66 14.51
C ARG A 942 -5.06 -47.26 15.09
N ARG A 943 -5.58 -46.23 14.38
CA ARG A 943 -5.53 -44.82 14.81
C ARG A 943 -6.37 -44.60 16.06
N SER A 944 -7.60 -45.15 16.10
CA SER A 944 -8.51 -45.03 17.25
C SER A 944 -7.98 -45.77 18.48
N ALA A 945 -7.16 -46.82 18.28
CA ALA A 945 -6.50 -47.57 19.34
C ALA A 945 -5.19 -46.92 19.83
N ASP A 946 -4.82 -45.78 19.28
CA ASP A 946 -3.58 -45.04 19.56
C ASP A 946 -2.32 -45.93 19.36
N PHE A 947 -2.35 -46.79 18.34
CA PHE A 947 -1.20 -47.61 17.98
C PHE A 947 -0.15 -46.74 17.27
N ASN A 948 1.12 -47.00 17.56
CA ASN A 948 2.20 -46.40 16.80
C ASN A 948 2.15 -46.86 15.34
N ILE A 949 2.66 -46.01 14.44
CA ILE A 949 2.65 -46.29 13.00
C ILE A 949 3.35 -47.60 12.66
N THR A 950 4.38 -47.97 13.41
CA THR A 950 5.20 -49.17 13.22
C THR A 950 4.69 -50.39 13.97
N ASP A 951 3.67 -50.28 14.82
CA ASP A 951 3.16 -51.38 15.58
C ASP A 951 2.60 -52.47 14.66
N HIS A 952 2.98 -53.71 14.89
CA HIS A 952 2.35 -54.85 14.28
C HIS A 952 1.07 -55.22 15.05
N ILE A 953 0.06 -55.71 14.31
CA ILE A 953 -1.23 -56.07 14.89
C ILE A 953 -1.62 -57.51 14.55
N ASP A 954 -2.44 -58.08 15.43
CA ASP A 954 -3.19 -59.27 15.17
C ASP A 954 -4.62 -58.88 14.83
N THR A 955 -5.05 -59.23 13.65
CA THR A 955 -6.37 -58.86 13.10
C THR A 955 -7.31 -60.06 13.11
N TYR A 956 -8.51 -59.84 13.61
CA TYR A 956 -9.58 -60.83 13.66
C TYR A 956 -10.78 -60.32 12.88
N TYR A 957 -11.47 -61.22 12.19
CA TYR A 957 -12.68 -60.84 11.45
C TYR A 957 -13.78 -61.91 11.63
N GLN A 958 -15.01 -61.44 11.52
CA GLN A 958 -16.20 -62.30 11.44
C GLN A 958 -17.16 -61.71 10.40
N GLY A 959 -17.51 -62.51 9.37
CA GLY A 959 -18.35 -62.05 8.28
C GLY A 959 -18.98 -63.16 7.45
N GLY A 960 -19.87 -62.79 6.52
CA GLY A 960 -20.54 -63.72 5.62
C GLY A 960 -19.56 -64.37 4.60
N LYS A 961 -20.16 -65.14 3.66
CA LYS A 961 -19.41 -65.86 2.62
C LYS A 961 -18.52 -64.98 1.77
N ASP A 962 -19.03 -63.81 1.34
CA ASP A 962 -18.30 -62.87 0.50
C ASP A 962 -17.09 -62.29 1.21
N ILE A 963 -17.18 -61.97 2.52
CA ILE A 963 -16.04 -61.53 3.32
C ILE A 963 -14.94 -62.60 3.41
N ARG A 964 -15.31 -63.88 3.60
CA ARG A 964 -14.37 -64.97 3.65
C ARG A 964 -13.62 -65.14 2.32
N GLN A 965 -14.34 -65.14 1.21
CA GLN A 965 -13.75 -65.24 -0.12
C GLN A 965 -12.79 -64.07 -0.43
N VAL A 966 -13.15 -62.85 -0.02
CA VAL A 966 -12.27 -61.68 -0.15
C VAL A 966 -11.01 -61.84 0.68
N ILE A 967 -11.12 -62.30 1.91
CA ILE A 967 -9.94 -62.50 2.79
C ILE A 967 -9.10 -63.65 2.29
N GLU A 968 -9.68 -64.72 1.81
CA GLU A 968 -8.93 -65.82 1.17
C GLU A 968 -8.11 -65.38 -0.03
N LYS A 969 -8.70 -64.53 -0.90
CA LYS A 969 -8.06 -64.06 -2.14
C LYS A 969 -7.07 -62.91 -1.88
N PHE A 970 -7.38 -61.98 -0.96
CA PHE A 970 -6.62 -60.72 -0.71
C PHE A 970 -6.00 -60.67 0.67
N GLY A 971 -5.97 -61.76 1.46
CA GLY A 971 -5.49 -61.76 2.83
C GLY A 971 -4.06 -61.28 2.98
N GLU A 972 -3.16 -61.68 2.11
CA GLU A 972 -1.75 -61.24 2.12
C GLU A 972 -1.63 -59.74 1.79
N TYR A 973 -2.46 -59.22 0.88
CA TYR A 973 -2.56 -57.80 0.62
C TYR A 973 -3.04 -57.01 1.86
N ILE A 974 -4.11 -57.52 2.52
CA ILE A 974 -4.65 -56.90 3.75
C ILE A 974 -3.61 -56.91 4.87
N LYS A 975 -2.93 -58.02 5.12
CA LYS A 975 -1.87 -58.14 6.14
C LYS A 975 -0.76 -57.11 5.92
N ARG A 976 -0.24 -57.07 4.69
CA ARG A 976 0.84 -56.16 4.30
C ARG A 976 0.45 -54.67 4.47
N GLU A 977 -0.75 -54.28 4.03
CA GLU A 977 -1.20 -52.89 4.09
C GLU A 977 -1.59 -52.42 5.49
N THR A 978 -1.82 -53.37 6.44
CA THR A 978 -2.22 -53.05 7.80
C THR A 978 -1.17 -53.40 8.85
N LEU A 979 -0.02 -53.96 8.46
CA LEU A 979 1.02 -54.55 9.35
C LEU A 979 0.43 -55.62 10.26
N SER A 980 -0.50 -56.41 9.75
CA SER A 980 -1.09 -57.51 10.47
C SER A 980 -0.19 -58.76 10.35
N LEU A 981 0.23 -59.32 11.49
CA LEU A 981 1.00 -60.59 11.50
C LEU A 981 0.06 -61.75 11.23
N VAL A 982 -1.12 -61.73 11.83
CA VAL A 982 -2.13 -62.72 11.59
C VAL A 982 -3.47 -62.07 11.16
N LEU A 983 -4.22 -62.85 10.39
CA LEU A 983 -5.59 -62.48 9.95
C LEU A 983 -6.45 -63.75 10.17
N THR A 984 -7.21 -63.75 11.27
CA THR A 984 -7.88 -64.95 11.76
C THR A 984 -9.40 -64.80 11.77
N GLU A 985 -10.13 -65.79 11.31
CA GLU A 985 -11.58 -65.84 11.43
C GLU A 985 -12.03 -66.06 12.86
N GLY A 986 -13.03 -65.33 13.33
CA GLY A 986 -13.59 -65.40 14.68
C GLY A 986 -13.04 -64.29 15.57
N ILE A 987 -13.91 -63.76 16.44
CA ILE A 987 -13.50 -62.75 17.42
C ILE A 987 -12.96 -63.45 18.65
N PRO A 988 -11.78 -63.11 19.18
CA PRO A 988 -11.14 -63.79 20.30
C PRO A 988 -11.98 -63.64 21.58
N ASN A 989 -12.07 -64.72 22.39
CA ASN A 989 -12.75 -64.70 23.69
C ASN A 989 -12.09 -63.76 24.71
N LYS A 990 -10.82 -63.41 24.55
CA LYS A 990 -10.16 -62.34 25.28
C LYS A 990 -10.51 -60.99 24.62
N LYS A 991 -10.86 -60.03 25.42
CA LYS A 991 -11.23 -58.69 24.95
C LYS A 991 -10.20 -58.10 23.97
N ALA A 992 -10.58 -57.88 22.72
CA ALA A 992 -9.78 -57.14 21.76
C ALA A 992 -9.63 -55.68 22.23
N ILE A 993 -8.53 -55.00 21.83
CA ILE A 993 -8.32 -53.60 22.17
C ILE A 993 -9.42 -52.74 21.55
N ILE A 994 -9.71 -52.96 20.26
CA ILE A 994 -10.86 -52.39 19.57
C ILE A 994 -11.55 -53.48 18.75
N SER A 995 -12.90 -53.50 18.81
CA SER A 995 -13.75 -54.31 17.96
C SER A 995 -14.94 -53.47 17.47
N GLU A 996 -15.11 -53.44 16.17
CA GLU A 996 -16.14 -52.62 15.54
C GLU A 996 -16.89 -53.40 14.47
N LYS A 997 -18.24 -53.13 14.39
CA LYS A 997 -19.11 -53.69 13.36
C LYS A 997 -19.26 -52.67 12.21
N TYR A 998 -19.05 -53.14 10.98
CA TYR A 998 -19.18 -52.36 9.78
C TYR A 998 -20.19 -52.98 8.79
N ARG A 999 -20.75 -52.16 7.94
CA ARG A 999 -21.45 -52.57 6.74
C ARG A 999 -20.69 -52.15 5.52
N LEU A 1000 -20.03 -53.09 4.81
CA LEU A 1000 -19.15 -52.78 3.67
C LEU A 1000 -19.76 -53.37 2.40
N SER A 1001 -20.06 -52.55 1.43
CA SER A 1001 -20.67 -52.97 0.15
C SER A 1001 -21.88 -53.93 0.34
N GLY A 1002 -22.74 -53.66 1.33
CA GLY A 1002 -23.91 -54.44 1.67
C GLY A 1002 -23.62 -55.60 2.65
N ASN A 1003 -22.37 -56.02 2.84
CA ASN A 1003 -21.94 -57.11 3.72
C ASN A 1003 -21.68 -56.61 5.16
N GLU A 1004 -22.19 -57.31 6.15
CA GLU A 1004 -21.82 -57.09 7.55
C GLU A 1004 -20.52 -57.75 7.88
N VAL A 1005 -19.60 -57.05 8.53
CA VAL A 1005 -18.33 -57.54 9.01
C VAL A 1005 -18.02 -56.97 10.40
N ILE A 1006 -17.55 -57.78 11.29
CA ILE A 1006 -16.95 -57.39 12.56
C ILE A 1006 -15.45 -57.49 12.39
N LEU A 1007 -14.74 -56.41 12.65
CA LEU A 1007 -13.28 -56.38 12.65
C LEU A 1007 -12.78 -56.13 14.06
N ALA A 1008 -11.74 -56.78 14.47
CA ALA A 1008 -11.10 -56.58 15.76
C ALA A 1008 -9.59 -56.58 15.63
N VAL A 1009 -8.93 -55.74 16.42
CA VAL A 1009 -7.46 -55.61 16.39
C VAL A 1009 -6.88 -55.63 17.80
N ASN A 1010 -5.74 -56.33 17.89
CA ASN A 1010 -4.87 -56.30 19.07
C ASN A 1010 -3.47 -55.87 18.66
N ARG A 1011 -2.70 -55.24 19.56
CA ARG A 1011 -1.29 -55.05 19.34
C ARG A 1011 -0.61 -56.43 19.43
N SER A 1012 0.13 -56.80 18.41
CA SER A 1012 0.97 -58.00 18.47
C SER A 1012 2.12 -57.79 19.46
N LYS A 1013 2.46 -58.84 20.24
CA LYS A 1013 3.52 -58.75 21.25
C LYS A 1013 4.92 -58.83 20.65
#